data_cbcdffb6156819aefa7fe52a24bda328
#
_entry.id   cbcdffb6156819aefa7fe52a24bda328
#
_cell.length_a   1.000
_cell.length_b   1.000
_cell.length_c   1.000
_cell.angle_alpha   90.00
_cell.angle_beta   90.00
_cell.angle_gamma   90.00
#
_symmetry.space_group_name_H-M   'P 1'
#
loop_
_entity.id
_entity.type
_entity.pdbx_description
1 polymer ?
#
loop_
_entity_poly.entity_id
_entity_poly.type
_entity_poly.pdbx_seq_one_letter_code
_entity_poly.pdbx_strand_id
1 'polypeptide(L)'
;MLRRILLACYLLLAPSLAACACETATPVDWMSSSGLPVLPVRPAHCAAVSQSPPDFNWPHRRLGDRYQLVVRSVVGVEQSVSTTSNWHMWDKPFAPGTYTWWVVANDPAGKAWRSASREFTLPPGTPVFVVPATASLLAQARARPHPRGLPQGTARAELVRVLAAEREPGWRQLLARVDADLKRGTVAEPTVDPRNQTERADQVKVIQSLWAMMNVEQTRVLEAALVAALTPNADYLAHAHRLILGLAAWNPDGPSSHASQFQVNRALAVVLAIGFDWLYDTWSADERTALLRRIGRRIGPIVSSAVGPTRDMEHNALNSVGLTNLGVVAGVAVLTAGDLPSADEWFEQAVPLYTNLLWPWGGDDGGYANGLNYAMWEVADAWWVLDSLRNATGLDLGTKPYLRNFGRMLAYFVPPGSRQGLFGDGAEQDMPHVYARYIKALALRVDSPYLAWLAAQSHGEDISNMALLVAPVTLVSGTLPPSAQNDLALLSVGWAAMHSSLPAHDRVSVYFKSSPYGSISHSHAEQNSFVLHVGAEPLLMAGGQYDWYGSPHGLGYYKQTRAHNAVTFDGGKGQAILDQGASGRIIGFQGGESLAWVEGDATLAYRGSVNRAWRRIYFFKPDLVMIEDKMSSSVPRRWEINLHAAEPLRWRDEQLEVSNGKAKGCGTVWTESGLDFEQATEPLPLSSSAGAGARWHGIFRTRGLMTELHALTVVDLACRASGRYIVKTAAQGFNVTAGAANFRLP
;
A
#
# COMPACT_ATOMS: atom_id res chain seq x y z
N MET A 1 50.05 -22.92 -50.79
CA MET A 1 49.03 -22.07 -51.46
C MET A 1 48.09 -21.47 -50.42
N LEU A 2 48.31 -20.18 -50.14
CA LEU A 2 47.55 -19.39 -49.18
C LEU A 2 46.15 -19.11 -49.70
N ARG A 3 45.14 -19.27 -48.85
CA ARG A 3 43.88 -18.52 -48.95
C ARG A 3 43.57 -17.88 -47.60
N ARG A 4 43.72 -16.58 -47.59
CA ARG A 4 43.27 -15.65 -46.51
C ARG A 4 41.76 -15.58 -46.55
N ILE A 5 41.11 -15.81 -45.41
CA ILE A 5 39.71 -15.49 -45.19
C ILE A 5 39.69 -14.18 -44.35
N LEU A 6 39.23 -13.11 -44.97
CA LEU A 6 38.88 -11.85 -44.29
C LEU A 6 37.55 -12.05 -43.54
N LEU A 7 37.62 -11.94 -42.24
CA LEU A 7 36.43 -11.80 -41.39
C LEU A 7 36.09 -10.30 -41.27
N ALA A 8 35.03 -9.87 -41.94
CA ALA A 8 34.52 -8.51 -41.80
C ALA A 8 33.71 -8.41 -40.52
N CYS A 9 34.24 -7.72 -39.48
CA CYS A 9 33.48 -7.29 -38.32
C CYS A 9 32.54 -6.16 -38.73
N TYR A 10 31.25 -6.46 -38.84
CA TYR A 10 30.23 -5.42 -38.82
C TYR A 10 30.06 -4.91 -37.37
N LEU A 11 30.69 -3.79 -37.05
CA LEU A 11 30.35 -2.98 -35.91
C LEU A 11 29.00 -2.32 -36.19
N LEU A 12 27.95 -2.86 -35.57
CA LEU A 12 26.67 -2.19 -35.40
C LEU A 12 26.89 -1.04 -34.43
N LEU A 13 27.10 0.17 -34.95
CA LEU A 13 26.96 1.42 -34.23
C LEU A 13 25.47 1.59 -33.90
N ALA A 14 25.05 1.11 -32.71
CA ALA A 14 23.84 1.60 -32.09
C ALA A 14 24.05 3.08 -31.76
N PRO A 15 23.15 4.00 -32.17
CA PRO A 15 23.25 5.37 -31.72
C PRO A 15 23.03 5.36 -30.20
N SER A 16 24.08 5.60 -29.44
CA SER A 16 23.97 6.00 -28.05
C SER A 16 23.25 7.36 -28.07
N LEU A 17 21.92 7.32 -27.87
CA LEU A 17 21.19 8.47 -27.36
C LEU A 17 21.85 8.81 -26.04
N ALA A 18 22.72 9.81 -26.05
CA ALA A 18 23.18 10.47 -24.84
C ALA A 18 21.90 10.97 -24.14
N ALA A 19 21.41 10.22 -23.19
CA ALA A 19 20.49 10.73 -22.21
C ALA A 19 21.25 11.90 -21.57
N CYS A 20 20.83 13.14 -21.85
CA CYS A 20 21.22 14.28 -21.04
C CYS A 20 20.95 13.86 -19.61
N ALA A 21 22.00 13.72 -18.80
CA ALA A 21 21.86 13.39 -17.39
C ALA A 21 21.09 14.56 -16.77
N CYS A 22 19.81 14.27 -16.44
CA CYS A 22 18.99 15.21 -15.73
C CYS A 22 19.71 15.56 -14.42
N GLU A 23 19.83 16.85 -14.08
CA GLU A 23 20.37 17.25 -12.78
C GLU A 23 19.50 16.66 -11.68
N THR A 24 20.02 15.73 -10.91
CA THR A 24 19.27 14.92 -9.93
C THR A 24 18.79 15.70 -8.70
N ALA A 25 19.19 16.97 -8.55
CA ALA A 25 18.72 17.82 -7.47
C ALA A 25 17.25 18.22 -7.70
N THR A 26 16.37 17.76 -6.84
CA THR A 26 14.95 18.16 -6.87
C THR A 26 14.84 19.68 -6.70
N PRO A 27 14.18 20.40 -7.63
CA PRO A 27 14.01 21.85 -7.51
C PRO A 27 13.29 22.24 -6.22
N VAL A 28 13.82 23.23 -5.51
CA VAL A 28 13.21 23.80 -4.30
C VAL A 28 12.40 25.03 -4.68
N ASP A 29 11.11 25.02 -4.41
CA ASP A 29 10.20 26.12 -4.70
C ASP A 29 8.98 26.08 -3.76
N TRP A 30 7.93 26.84 -4.07
CA TRP A 30 6.71 26.85 -3.27
C TRP A 30 6.00 25.48 -3.18
N MET A 31 6.29 24.55 -4.09
CA MET A 31 5.78 23.15 -4.02
C MET A 31 6.52 22.32 -2.97
N SER A 32 7.68 22.74 -2.52
CA SER A 32 8.53 22.02 -1.55
C SER A 32 8.32 22.49 -0.11
N SER A 33 7.61 23.61 0.11
CA SER A 33 7.60 24.35 1.38
C SER A 33 6.31 24.19 2.21
N SER A 34 5.38 23.32 1.83
CA SER A 34 4.12 23.15 2.58
C SER A 34 4.36 22.33 3.85
N GLY A 35 3.97 22.87 5.01
CA GLY A 35 4.05 22.20 6.30
C GLY A 35 2.95 21.13 6.55
N LEU A 36 2.20 20.74 5.52
CA LEU A 36 1.16 19.71 5.57
C LEU A 36 1.64 18.41 4.90
N PRO A 37 1.09 17.25 5.24
CA PRO A 37 1.31 16.02 4.51
C PRO A 37 0.97 16.23 3.03
N VAL A 38 1.99 16.28 2.18
CA VAL A 38 1.84 16.67 0.78
C VAL A 38 2.06 15.46 -0.09
N LEU A 39 1.21 15.31 -1.09
CA LEU A 39 1.46 14.38 -2.18
C LEU A 39 2.83 14.67 -2.79
N PRO A 40 3.61 13.63 -3.09
CA PRO A 40 4.75 13.79 -3.96
C PRO A 40 4.33 14.45 -5.26
N VAL A 41 5.10 15.46 -5.68
CA VAL A 41 4.88 16.15 -6.96
C VAL A 41 5.03 15.13 -8.09
N ARG A 42 4.06 15.06 -9.00
CA ARG A 42 4.07 14.15 -10.14
C ARG A 42 3.85 14.89 -11.46
N PRO A 43 4.56 14.48 -12.52
CA PRO A 43 5.75 13.61 -12.53
C PRO A 43 6.88 14.16 -11.67
N ALA A 44 7.60 13.28 -10.95
CA ALA A 44 8.78 13.70 -10.21
C ALA A 44 9.86 14.21 -11.17
N HIS A 45 10.73 15.10 -10.66
CA HIS A 45 11.87 15.57 -11.46
C HIS A 45 12.79 14.41 -11.83
N CYS A 46 13.19 14.33 -13.10
CA CYS A 46 13.98 13.24 -13.69
C CYS A 46 13.29 11.86 -13.71
N ALA A 47 12.00 11.77 -13.49
CA ALA A 47 11.29 10.49 -13.52
C ALA A 47 11.15 9.95 -14.95
N ALA A 48 11.32 8.64 -15.12
CA ALA A 48 10.78 7.90 -16.26
C ALA A 48 9.36 7.47 -15.89
N VAL A 49 8.34 8.02 -16.57
CA VAL A 49 6.94 7.75 -16.27
C VAL A 49 6.46 6.43 -16.89
N SER A 50 5.57 5.74 -16.24
CA SER A 50 5.05 4.43 -16.64
C SER A 50 3.73 4.49 -17.41
N GLN A 51 3.18 5.69 -17.65
CA GLN A 51 1.87 5.93 -18.24
C GLN A 51 1.91 7.12 -19.21
N SER A 52 1.17 7.04 -20.32
CA SER A 52 0.93 8.14 -21.26
C SER A 52 -0.57 8.42 -21.42
N PRO A 53 -1.05 9.65 -21.13
CA PRO A 53 -0.34 10.74 -20.47
C PRO A 53 -0.03 10.43 -19.01
N PRO A 54 0.99 11.05 -18.40
CA PRO A 54 1.22 10.92 -16.97
C PRO A 54 0.16 11.69 -16.17
N ASP A 55 -0.09 11.23 -14.94
CA ASP A 55 -0.88 12.00 -13.98
C ASP A 55 -0.04 13.17 -13.44
N PHE A 56 -0.61 14.37 -13.43
CA PHE A 56 0.01 15.55 -12.84
C PHE A 56 -0.60 15.86 -11.48
N ASN A 57 0.26 16.03 -10.46
CA ASN A 57 -0.15 16.41 -9.11
C ASN A 57 0.88 17.39 -8.52
N TRP A 58 0.38 18.38 -7.79
CA TRP A 58 1.18 19.35 -7.05
C TRP A 58 0.47 19.77 -5.75
N PRO A 59 1.19 20.28 -4.73
CA PRO A 59 0.54 20.77 -3.53
C PRO A 59 -0.26 22.05 -3.81
N HIS A 60 -1.38 22.23 -3.13
CA HIS A 60 -2.04 23.53 -3.11
C HIS A 60 -1.12 24.57 -2.46
N ARG A 61 -0.95 25.73 -3.08
CA ARG A 61 -0.29 26.87 -2.45
C ARG A 61 -1.21 27.55 -1.43
N ARG A 62 -2.42 27.86 -1.85
CA ARG A 62 -3.52 28.38 -1.01
C ARG A 62 -4.87 27.99 -1.58
N LEU A 63 -5.88 27.83 -0.71
CA LEU A 63 -7.28 27.72 -1.13
C LEU A 63 -7.69 28.96 -1.93
N GLY A 64 -8.39 28.76 -3.03
CA GLY A 64 -8.85 29.81 -3.95
C GLY A 64 -7.86 30.24 -5.02
N ASP A 65 -6.63 29.73 -5.01
CA ASP A 65 -5.69 29.92 -6.11
C ASP A 65 -6.21 29.22 -7.37
N ARG A 66 -5.91 29.81 -8.55
CA ARG A 66 -6.07 29.20 -9.86
C ARG A 66 -4.72 28.78 -10.38
N TYR A 67 -4.64 27.64 -11.00
CA TYR A 67 -3.40 27.08 -11.51
C TYR A 67 -3.42 27.05 -13.03
N GLN A 68 -2.26 27.34 -13.63
CA GLN A 68 -1.98 27.02 -15.02
C GLN A 68 -0.86 25.99 -15.05
N LEU A 69 -1.19 24.76 -15.42
CA LEU A 69 -0.20 23.72 -15.71
C LEU A 69 0.30 23.93 -17.12
N VAL A 70 1.61 23.92 -17.32
CA VAL A 70 2.28 24.03 -18.63
C VAL A 70 3.20 22.86 -18.80
N VAL A 71 3.11 22.17 -19.94
CA VAL A 71 4.00 21.05 -20.32
C VAL A 71 4.59 21.35 -21.69
N ARG A 72 5.92 21.26 -21.81
CA ARG A 72 6.67 21.55 -23.04
C ARG A 72 7.55 20.37 -23.40
N SER A 73 7.44 19.89 -24.63
CA SER A 73 8.36 18.89 -25.18
C SER A 73 9.73 19.51 -25.54
N VAL A 74 10.76 18.68 -25.65
CA VAL A 74 12.10 19.14 -26.09
C VAL A 74 12.09 19.74 -27.50
N VAL A 75 11.13 19.37 -28.35
CA VAL A 75 10.94 19.96 -29.68
C VAL A 75 10.15 21.27 -29.66
N GLY A 76 9.80 21.79 -28.49
CA GLY A 76 9.18 23.09 -28.29
C GLY A 76 7.64 23.10 -28.37
N VAL A 77 6.97 21.95 -28.54
CA VAL A 77 5.50 21.89 -28.47
C VAL A 77 5.06 22.11 -27.04
N GLU A 78 4.24 23.12 -26.81
CA GLU A 78 3.72 23.49 -25.50
C GLU A 78 2.21 23.21 -25.43
N GLN A 79 1.78 22.62 -24.32
CA GLN A 79 0.39 22.44 -23.95
C GLN A 79 0.14 23.08 -22.60
N SER A 80 -0.98 23.72 -22.40
CA SER A 80 -1.34 24.29 -21.11
C SER A 80 -2.82 24.14 -20.78
N VAL A 81 -3.12 24.06 -19.49
CA VAL A 81 -4.51 24.00 -18.99
C VAL A 81 -4.63 24.86 -17.74
N SER A 82 -5.78 25.52 -17.59
CA SER A 82 -6.15 26.26 -16.38
C SER A 82 -7.11 25.44 -15.54
N THR A 83 -6.84 25.36 -14.24
CA THR A 83 -7.64 24.58 -13.28
C THR A 83 -7.67 25.25 -11.90
N THR A 84 -8.64 24.90 -11.07
CA THR A 84 -8.68 25.21 -9.65
C THR A 84 -8.19 24.05 -8.79
N SER A 85 -8.03 22.84 -9.38
CA SER A 85 -7.51 21.65 -8.75
C SER A 85 -5.99 21.65 -8.75
N ASN A 86 -5.38 20.95 -7.82
CA ASN A 86 -3.94 20.74 -7.75
C ASN A 86 -3.48 19.46 -8.48
N TRP A 87 -4.25 19.06 -9.47
CA TRP A 87 -4.01 17.89 -10.31
C TRP A 87 -4.60 18.07 -11.70
N HIS A 88 -4.11 17.26 -12.65
CA HIS A 88 -4.66 17.20 -14.01
C HIS A 88 -4.33 15.87 -14.68
N MET A 89 -5.27 15.37 -15.48
CA MET A 89 -5.10 14.24 -16.40
C MET A 89 -5.41 14.74 -17.81
N TRP A 90 -4.47 14.54 -18.75
CA TRP A 90 -4.69 14.89 -20.16
C TRP A 90 -5.58 13.85 -20.84
N ASP A 91 -6.40 14.30 -21.77
CA ASP A 91 -7.35 13.47 -22.55
C ASP A 91 -6.72 12.86 -23.82
N LYS A 92 -5.42 13.07 -24.05
CA LYS A 92 -4.67 12.55 -25.18
C LYS A 92 -3.29 12.05 -24.73
N PRO A 93 -2.81 10.94 -25.34
CA PRO A 93 -1.48 10.45 -25.03
C PRO A 93 -0.39 11.42 -25.49
N PHE A 94 0.73 11.40 -24.80
CA PHE A 94 1.94 12.11 -25.19
C PHE A 94 2.82 11.20 -26.05
N ALA A 95 3.58 11.78 -26.98
CA ALA A 95 4.59 11.03 -27.73
C ALA A 95 5.79 10.68 -26.83
N PRO A 96 6.51 9.56 -27.10
CA PRO A 96 7.75 9.28 -26.40
C PRO A 96 8.75 10.43 -26.52
N GLY A 97 9.44 10.75 -25.41
CA GLY A 97 10.40 11.85 -25.39
C GLY A 97 10.58 12.45 -24.00
N THR A 98 11.36 13.52 -23.92
CA THR A 98 11.59 14.30 -22.70
C THR A 98 10.70 15.54 -22.71
N TYR A 99 10.16 15.85 -21.55
CA TYR A 99 9.24 16.97 -21.33
C TYR A 99 9.67 17.78 -20.12
N THR A 100 9.46 19.09 -20.19
CA THR A 100 9.60 20.00 -19.06
C THR A 100 8.21 20.51 -18.67
N TRP A 101 7.91 20.60 -17.39
CA TRP A 101 6.66 21.10 -16.90
C TRP A 101 6.81 22.02 -15.68
N TRP A 102 5.84 22.90 -15.48
CA TRP A 102 5.74 23.81 -14.33
C TRP A 102 4.31 24.23 -14.11
N VAL A 103 4.05 24.81 -12.95
CA VAL A 103 2.73 25.36 -12.58
C VAL A 103 2.86 26.83 -12.23
N VAL A 104 1.94 27.64 -12.74
CA VAL A 104 1.76 29.03 -12.31
C VAL A 104 0.52 29.09 -11.44
N ALA A 105 0.69 29.43 -10.17
CA ALA A 105 -0.41 29.67 -9.23
C ALA A 105 -0.77 31.16 -9.26
N ASN A 106 -2.05 31.49 -9.45
CA ASN A 106 -2.56 32.84 -9.44
C ASN A 106 -3.53 32.99 -8.26
N ASP A 107 -3.26 33.94 -7.37
CA ASP A 107 -4.19 34.23 -6.28
C ASP A 107 -5.40 35.04 -6.74
N PRO A 108 -6.45 35.17 -5.90
CA PRO A 108 -7.63 35.96 -6.22
C PRO A 108 -7.33 37.44 -6.51
N ALA A 109 -6.19 37.98 -6.09
CA ALA A 109 -5.74 39.35 -6.35
C ALA A 109 -4.96 39.46 -7.68
N GLY A 110 -4.76 38.36 -8.40
CA GLY A 110 -4.08 38.33 -9.69
C GLY A 110 -2.55 38.25 -9.61
N LYS A 111 -1.97 38.06 -8.42
CA LYS A 111 -0.53 37.83 -8.29
C LYS A 111 -0.19 36.40 -8.66
N ALA A 112 0.86 36.25 -9.47
CA ALA A 112 1.31 34.98 -10.00
C ALA A 112 2.59 34.47 -9.30
N TRP A 113 2.65 33.16 -9.06
CA TRP A 113 3.81 32.42 -8.55
C TRP A 113 4.12 31.24 -9.47
N ARG A 114 5.20 31.32 -10.20
CA ARG A 114 5.66 30.23 -11.05
C ARG A 114 6.51 29.26 -10.22
N SER A 115 6.25 27.94 -10.34
CA SER A 115 7.13 26.92 -9.78
C SER A 115 8.43 26.82 -10.56
N ALA A 116 9.42 26.17 -10.00
CA ALA A 116 10.58 25.70 -10.75
C ALA A 116 10.13 24.69 -11.83
N SER A 117 10.88 24.63 -12.92
CA SER A 117 10.64 23.65 -13.97
C SER A 117 11.14 22.26 -13.54
N ARG A 118 10.38 21.22 -13.90
CA ARG A 118 10.68 19.81 -13.65
C ARG A 118 10.70 19.07 -14.98
N GLU A 119 11.57 18.09 -15.09
CA GLU A 119 11.67 17.25 -16.28
C GLU A 119 11.14 15.85 -15.98
N PHE A 120 10.57 15.21 -17.00
CA PHE A 120 10.29 13.78 -17.00
C PHE A 120 10.54 13.21 -18.39
N THR A 121 10.76 11.90 -18.45
CA THR A 121 10.93 11.17 -19.71
C THR A 121 9.78 10.18 -19.87
N LEU A 122 9.21 10.15 -21.07
CA LEU A 122 8.25 9.15 -21.51
C LEU A 122 8.98 8.16 -22.43
N PRO A 123 9.33 6.95 -21.93
CA PRO A 123 10.02 5.94 -22.71
C PRO A 123 9.20 5.45 -23.91
N PRO A 124 9.81 5.00 -25.01
CA PRO A 124 9.10 4.28 -26.06
C PRO A 124 8.41 3.02 -25.52
N GLY A 125 7.18 2.76 -25.99
CA GLY A 125 6.39 1.61 -25.53
C GLY A 125 5.70 1.81 -24.16
N THR A 126 5.78 3.01 -23.58
CA THR A 126 5.01 3.31 -22.35
C THR A 126 3.51 3.08 -22.59
N PRO A 127 2.83 2.33 -21.70
CA PRO A 127 1.40 2.06 -21.82
C PRO A 127 0.55 3.33 -21.90
N VAL A 128 -0.46 3.32 -22.75
CA VAL A 128 -1.42 4.41 -22.87
C VAL A 128 -2.59 4.16 -21.95
N PHE A 129 -2.90 5.14 -21.09
CA PHE A 129 -4.10 5.15 -20.25
C PHE A 129 -4.72 6.54 -20.31
N VAL A 130 -5.75 6.69 -21.14
CA VAL A 130 -6.49 7.95 -21.33
C VAL A 130 -7.83 7.84 -20.62
N VAL A 131 -8.15 8.85 -19.82
CA VAL A 131 -9.46 8.96 -19.14
C VAL A 131 -10.38 9.81 -20.03
N PRO A 132 -11.56 9.28 -20.43
CA PRO A 132 -12.55 10.08 -21.15
C PRO A 132 -13.02 11.28 -20.33
N ALA A 133 -13.51 12.32 -21.01
CA ALA A 133 -14.07 13.49 -20.33
C ALA A 133 -15.16 13.08 -19.32
N THR A 134 -15.11 13.65 -18.12
CA THR A 134 -16.02 13.30 -17.01
C THR A 134 -17.49 13.40 -17.40
N ALA A 135 -17.87 14.42 -18.17
CA ALA A 135 -19.24 14.56 -18.68
C ALA A 135 -19.66 13.39 -19.59
N SER A 136 -18.74 12.83 -20.39
CA SER A 136 -19.00 11.65 -21.21
C SER A 136 -19.19 10.40 -20.35
N LEU A 137 -18.35 10.20 -19.32
CA LEU A 137 -18.48 9.09 -18.37
C LEU A 137 -19.80 9.17 -17.60
N LEU A 138 -20.19 10.36 -17.14
CA LEU A 138 -21.47 10.59 -16.46
C LEU A 138 -22.67 10.31 -17.39
N ALA A 139 -22.61 10.77 -18.64
CA ALA A 139 -23.65 10.47 -19.61
C ALA A 139 -23.80 8.96 -19.85
N GLN A 140 -22.70 8.22 -19.94
CA GLN A 140 -22.71 6.77 -20.05
C GLN A 140 -23.31 6.09 -18.81
N ALA A 141 -22.91 6.52 -17.60
CA ALA A 141 -23.46 6.00 -16.36
C ALA A 141 -24.97 6.22 -16.25
N ARG A 142 -25.47 7.41 -16.64
CA ARG A 142 -26.91 7.73 -16.67
C ARG A 142 -27.69 6.89 -17.70
N ALA A 143 -27.09 6.68 -18.87
CA ALA A 143 -27.71 5.89 -19.93
C ALA A 143 -27.72 4.39 -19.65
N ARG A 144 -26.85 3.93 -18.72
CA ARG A 144 -26.74 2.52 -18.38
C ARG A 144 -27.91 2.10 -17.49
N PRO A 145 -28.73 1.11 -17.90
CA PRO A 145 -29.76 0.54 -17.03
C PRO A 145 -29.16 -0.10 -15.77
N HIS A 146 -29.97 -0.29 -14.74
CA HIS A 146 -29.58 -1.09 -13.60
C HIS A 146 -29.66 -2.60 -13.91
N PRO A 147 -28.86 -3.45 -13.21
CA PRO A 147 -27.85 -3.11 -12.23
C PRO A 147 -26.56 -2.59 -12.89
N ARG A 148 -26.03 -1.47 -12.43
CA ARG A 148 -24.78 -0.88 -12.93
C ARG A 148 -23.53 -1.55 -12.31
N GLY A 149 -23.65 -2.02 -11.08
CA GLY A 149 -22.58 -2.73 -10.36
C GLY A 149 -22.36 -4.18 -10.79
N LEU A 150 -23.24 -4.74 -11.61
CA LEU A 150 -23.11 -6.11 -12.12
C LEU A 150 -23.04 -6.11 -13.66
N PRO A 151 -22.42 -7.16 -14.26
CA PRO A 151 -22.46 -7.36 -15.71
C PRO A 151 -23.90 -7.43 -16.22
N GLN A 152 -24.14 -7.02 -17.45
CA GLN A 152 -25.46 -7.01 -18.11
C GLN A 152 -25.45 -7.78 -19.43
N GLY A 153 -26.64 -8.11 -19.94
CA GLY A 153 -26.81 -8.77 -21.24
C GLY A 153 -26.05 -10.09 -21.32
N THR A 154 -25.29 -10.27 -22.37
CA THR A 154 -24.47 -11.47 -22.60
C THR A 154 -23.43 -11.69 -21.51
N ALA A 155 -22.85 -10.61 -20.96
CA ALA A 155 -21.88 -10.71 -19.85
C ALA A 155 -22.54 -11.20 -18.56
N ARG A 156 -23.83 -10.86 -18.31
CA ARG A 156 -24.60 -11.42 -17.19
C ARG A 156 -24.91 -12.90 -17.38
N ALA A 157 -25.32 -13.28 -18.59
CA ALA A 157 -25.56 -14.68 -18.90
C ALA A 157 -24.28 -15.54 -18.73
N GLU A 158 -23.14 -14.98 -19.14
CA GLU A 158 -21.83 -15.61 -18.94
C GLU A 158 -21.47 -15.72 -17.47
N LEU A 159 -21.70 -14.69 -16.65
CA LEU A 159 -21.50 -14.77 -15.21
C LEU A 159 -22.31 -15.90 -14.59
N VAL A 160 -23.61 -16.01 -14.92
CA VAL A 160 -24.49 -17.08 -14.41
C VAL A 160 -23.96 -18.47 -14.84
N ARG A 161 -23.52 -18.61 -16.10
CA ARG A 161 -22.91 -19.84 -16.61
C ARG A 161 -21.64 -20.22 -15.82
N VAL A 162 -20.75 -19.26 -15.59
CA VAL A 162 -19.49 -19.46 -14.85
C VAL A 162 -19.77 -19.83 -13.40
N LEU A 163 -20.76 -19.21 -12.76
CA LEU A 163 -21.19 -19.56 -11.39
C LEU A 163 -21.73 -20.98 -11.30
N ALA A 164 -22.45 -21.44 -12.32
CA ALA A 164 -23.02 -22.80 -12.35
C ALA A 164 -22.01 -23.89 -12.76
N ALA A 165 -20.84 -23.53 -13.26
CA ALA A 165 -19.82 -24.46 -13.75
C ALA A 165 -18.47 -24.27 -13.04
N GLU A 166 -17.69 -23.27 -13.49
CA GLU A 166 -16.30 -23.09 -13.06
C GLU A 166 -16.18 -22.64 -11.61
N ARG A 167 -17.16 -21.86 -11.10
CA ARG A 167 -17.23 -21.33 -9.72
C ARG A 167 -18.28 -22.01 -8.87
N GLU A 168 -18.83 -23.13 -9.35
CA GLU A 168 -19.94 -23.85 -8.69
C GLU A 168 -19.65 -24.18 -7.22
N PRO A 169 -18.49 -24.67 -6.81
CA PRO A 169 -18.26 -24.99 -5.40
C PRO A 169 -18.40 -23.76 -4.49
N GLY A 170 -17.87 -22.62 -4.91
CA GLY A 170 -17.99 -21.36 -4.16
C GLY A 170 -19.42 -20.80 -4.18
N TRP A 171 -20.07 -20.83 -5.33
CA TRP A 171 -21.46 -20.40 -5.47
C TRP A 171 -22.42 -21.23 -4.61
N ARG A 172 -22.27 -22.55 -4.60
CA ARG A 172 -23.05 -23.45 -3.73
C ARG A 172 -22.83 -23.17 -2.25
N GLN A 173 -21.58 -22.87 -1.82
CA GLN A 173 -21.31 -22.47 -0.44
C GLN A 173 -22.00 -21.17 -0.07
N LEU A 174 -22.00 -20.17 -0.97
CA LEU A 174 -22.70 -18.91 -0.77
C LEU A 174 -24.22 -19.13 -0.70
N LEU A 175 -24.80 -19.92 -1.61
CA LEU A 175 -26.21 -20.28 -1.56
C LEU A 175 -26.58 -20.95 -0.23
N ALA A 176 -25.79 -21.91 0.24
CA ALA A 176 -26.03 -22.58 1.49
C ALA A 176 -26.03 -21.64 2.71
N ARG A 177 -25.19 -20.61 2.71
CA ARG A 177 -25.20 -19.57 3.76
C ARG A 177 -26.48 -18.73 3.69
N VAL A 178 -26.90 -18.33 2.48
CA VAL A 178 -28.13 -17.56 2.30
C VAL A 178 -29.37 -18.40 2.69
N ASP A 179 -29.41 -19.71 2.33
CA ASP A 179 -30.48 -20.63 2.73
C ASP A 179 -30.58 -20.75 4.27
N ALA A 180 -29.45 -20.89 4.93
CA ALA A 180 -29.40 -20.95 6.40
C ALA A 180 -29.87 -19.62 7.03
N ASP A 181 -29.69 -18.50 6.33
CA ASP A 181 -30.05 -17.18 6.79
C ASP A 181 -31.52 -16.78 6.54
N LEU A 182 -32.24 -17.47 5.67
CA LEU A 182 -33.64 -17.13 5.31
C LEU A 182 -34.55 -16.96 6.54
N LYS A 183 -34.30 -17.74 7.60
CA LYS A 183 -35.09 -17.72 8.84
C LYS A 183 -34.60 -16.70 9.87
N ARG A 184 -33.42 -16.10 9.63
CA ARG A 184 -32.83 -15.13 10.54
C ARG A 184 -33.46 -13.75 10.29
N GLY A 185 -33.84 -13.05 11.36
CA GLY A 185 -34.40 -11.72 11.30
C GLY A 185 -33.39 -10.64 10.91
N THR A 186 -33.86 -9.41 10.77
CA THR A 186 -33.04 -8.23 10.64
C THR A 186 -32.29 -7.96 11.94
N VAL A 187 -31.10 -7.36 11.83
CA VAL A 187 -30.36 -6.88 13.00
C VAL A 187 -30.90 -5.52 13.41
N ALA A 188 -31.17 -5.37 14.71
CA ALA A 188 -31.58 -4.10 15.27
C ALA A 188 -30.41 -3.10 15.29
N GLU A 189 -30.74 -1.82 15.17
CA GLU A 189 -29.74 -0.78 15.33
C GLU A 189 -29.12 -0.86 16.73
N PRO A 190 -27.79 -0.74 16.87
CA PRO A 190 -27.11 -0.68 18.16
C PRO A 190 -27.64 0.47 19.01
N THR A 191 -27.82 0.22 20.30
CA THR A 191 -28.27 1.26 21.25
C THR A 191 -27.14 1.98 21.95
N VAL A 192 -25.91 1.39 21.92
CA VAL A 192 -24.74 1.97 22.57
C VAL A 192 -24.04 2.90 21.60
N ASP A 193 -23.96 4.18 21.97
CA ASP A 193 -23.25 5.20 21.19
C ASP A 193 -21.82 5.38 21.74
N PRO A 194 -20.78 5.22 20.91
CA PRO A 194 -19.40 5.47 21.33
C PRO A 194 -19.15 6.85 21.94
N ARG A 195 -19.90 7.87 21.49
CA ARG A 195 -19.79 9.26 22.00
C ARG A 195 -20.17 9.40 23.48
N ASN A 196 -20.96 8.45 24.00
CA ASN A 196 -21.41 8.43 25.39
C ASN A 196 -20.39 7.74 26.33
N GLN A 197 -19.27 7.23 25.81
CA GLN A 197 -18.21 6.66 26.61
C GLN A 197 -17.26 7.76 27.09
N THR A 198 -16.97 7.79 28.37
CA THR A 198 -16.07 8.79 29.00
C THR A 198 -14.60 8.43 28.79
N GLU A 199 -14.28 7.14 28.88
CA GLU A 199 -12.91 6.65 28.71
C GLU A 199 -12.63 6.29 27.24
N ARG A 200 -11.49 6.77 26.71
CA ARG A 200 -11.10 6.51 25.31
C ARG A 200 -10.97 5.02 24.99
N ALA A 201 -10.46 4.22 25.91
CA ALA A 201 -10.32 2.78 25.71
C ALA A 201 -11.69 2.09 25.56
N ASP A 202 -12.68 2.49 26.34
CA ASP A 202 -14.04 1.93 26.24
C ASP A 202 -14.77 2.43 24.98
N GLN A 203 -14.55 3.69 24.61
CA GLN A 203 -15.01 4.21 23.33
C GLN A 203 -14.48 3.36 22.16
N VAL A 204 -13.16 3.02 22.15
CA VAL A 204 -12.54 2.19 21.11
C VAL A 204 -13.12 0.78 21.11
N LYS A 205 -13.35 0.15 22.26
CA LYS A 205 -14.00 -1.18 22.34
C LYS A 205 -15.39 -1.17 21.70
N VAL A 206 -16.20 -0.15 22.00
CA VAL A 206 -17.53 0.00 21.40
C VAL A 206 -17.42 0.18 19.88
N ILE A 207 -16.54 1.07 19.42
CA ILE A 207 -16.26 1.28 17.98
C ILE A 207 -15.89 -0.03 17.28
N GLN A 208 -14.96 -0.80 17.85
CA GLN A 208 -14.50 -2.08 17.28
C GLN A 208 -15.62 -3.11 17.25
N SER A 209 -16.41 -3.21 18.32
CA SER A 209 -17.56 -4.12 18.39
C SER A 209 -18.63 -3.79 17.34
N LEU A 210 -18.98 -2.51 17.20
CA LEU A 210 -19.92 -2.04 16.19
C LEU A 210 -19.43 -2.33 14.77
N TRP A 211 -18.14 -2.10 14.52
CA TRP A 211 -17.55 -2.38 13.23
C TRP A 211 -17.50 -3.87 12.90
N ALA A 212 -17.10 -4.71 13.85
CA ALA A 212 -17.10 -6.16 13.69
C ALA A 212 -18.51 -6.69 13.36
N MET A 213 -19.52 -6.21 14.09
CA MET A 213 -20.92 -6.52 13.81
C MET A 213 -21.32 -6.09 12.39
N MET A 214 -20.99 -4.84 12.00
CA MET A 214 -21.39 -4.30 10.71
C MET A 214 -20.70 -5.04 9.54
N ASN A 215 -19.46 -5.47 9.69
CA ASN A 215 -18.77 -6.29 8.68
C ASN A 215 -19.49 -7.61 8.42
N VAL A 216 -20.01 -8.25 9.48
CA VAL A 216 -20.83 -9.47 9.35
C VAL A 216 -22.12 -9.17 8.62
N GLU A 217 -22.85 -8.13 9.04
CA GLU A 217 -24.13 -7.77 8.45
C GLU A 217 -23.98 -7.25 7.01
N GLN A 218 -22.94 -6.49 6.70
CA GLN A 218 -22.64 -6.07 5.33
C GLN A 218 -22.45 -7.27 4.41
N THR A 219 -21.65 -8.24 4.82
CA THR A 219 -21.43 -9.48 4.03
C THR A 219 -22.75 -10.22 3.84
N ARG A 220 -23.49 -10.43 4.91
CA ARG A 220 -24.79 -11.13 4.92
C ARG A 220 -25.80 -10.50 3.95
N VAL A 221 -25.96 -9.17 4.02
CA VAL A 221 -26.93 -8.44 3.17
C VAL A 221 -26.51 -8.43 1.71
N LEU A 222 -25.22 -8.24 1.42
CA LEU A 222 -24.72 -8.27 0.05
C LEU A 222 -24.77 -9.67 -0.57
N GLU A 223 -24.53 -10.74 0.20
CA GLU A 223 -24.71 -12.12 -0.26
C GLU A 223 -26.18 -12.40 -0.61
N ALA A 224 -27.10 -12.01 0.25
CA ALA A 224 -28.53 -12.15 -0.02
C ALA A 224 -28.97 -11.34 -1.26
N ALA A 225 -28.47 -10.11 -1.41
CA ALA A 225 -28.75 -9.28 -2.58
C ALA A 225 -28.20 -9.88 -3.88
N LEU A 226 -26.97 -10.44 -3.85
CA LEU A 226 -26.36 -11.10 -5.01
C LEU A 226 -27.16 -12.33 -5.44
N VAL A 227 -27.51 -13.18 -4.47
CA VAL A 227 -28.32 -14.39 -4.75
C VAL A 227 -29.67 -14.00 -5.33
N ALA A 228 -30.37 -13.05 -4.72
CA ALA A 228 -31.66 -12.56 -5.23
C ALA A 228 -31.54 -11.94 -6.64
N ALA A 229 -30.45 -11.22 -6.92
CA ALA A 229 -30.22 -10.63 -8.24
C ALA A 229 -29.95 -11.68 -9.33
N LEU A 230 -29.32 -12.81 -9.01
CA LEU A 230 -28.85 -13.80 -9.99
C LEU A 230 -29.71 -15.07 -10.04
N THR A 231 -30.56 -15.30 -9.03
CA THR A 231 -31.41 -16.49 -8.93
C THR A 231 -32.89 -16.11 -8.87
N PRO A 232 -33.73 -16.52 -9.82
CA PRO A 232 -35.15 -16.18 -9.83
C PRO A 232 -35.90 -17.00 -8.76
N ASN A 233 -35.87 -16.52 -7.50
CA ASN A 233 -36.52 -17.15 -6.35
C ASN A 233 -37.16 -16.08 -5.45
N ALA A 234 -38.45 -16.19 -5.19
CA ALA A 234 -39.22 -15.21 -4.44
C ALA A 234 -38.77 -15.13 -2.96
N ASP A 235 -38.36 -16.24 -2.35
CA ASP A 235 -37.92 -16.28 -0.94
C ASP A 235 -36.57 -15.52 -0.77
N TYR A 236 -35.64 -15.71 -1.71
CA TYR A 236 -34.37 -14.93 -1.73
C TYR A 236 -34.62 -13.45 -1.90
N LEU A 237 -35.54 -13.09 -2.82
CA LEU A 237 -35.89 -11.70 -3.05
C LEU A 237 -36.52 -11.06 -1.81
N ALA A 238 -37.51 -11.72 -1.23
CA ALA A 238 -38.18 -11.24 -0.01
C ALA A 238 -37.20 -11.13 1.16
N HIS A 239 -36.25 -12.05 1.27
CA HIS A 239 -35.21 -12.01 2.28
C HIS A 239 -34.25 -10.81 2.07
N ALA A 240 -33.73 -10.63 0.87
CA ALA A 240 -32.84 -9.51 0.55
C ALA A 240 -33.52 -8.15 0.78
N HIS A 241 -34.77 -8.01 0.34
CA HIS A 241 -35.58 -6.80 0.60
C HIS A 241 -35.71 -6.53 2.11
N ARG A 242 -36.11 -7.54 2.91
CA ARG A 242 -36.25 -7.41 4.36
C ARG A 242 -34.96 -6.93 5.02
N LEU A 243 -33.80 -7.50 4.62
CA LEU A 243 -32.51 -7.13 5.20
C LEU A 243 -32.09 -5.70 4.83
N ILE A 244 -32.20 -5.33 3.55
CA ILE A 244 -31.82 -4.00 3.06
C ILE A 244 -32.72 -2.92 3.69
N LEU A 245 -34.05 -3.12 3.71
CA LEU A 245 -34.99 -2.18 4.33
C LEU A 245 -34.80 -2.10 5.84
N GLY A 246 -34.42 -3.22 6.50
CA GLY A 246 -34.07 -3.25 7.90
C GLY A 246 -32.88 -2.33 8.24
N LEU A 247 -31.79 -2.39 7.45
CA LEU A 247 -30.65 -1.49 7.60
C LEU A 247 -31.00 -0.05 7.20
N ALA A 248 -31.83 0.16 6.19
CA ALA A 248 -32.30 1.49 5.80
C ALA A 248 -33.14 2.17 6.88
N ALA A 249 -33.78 1.42 7.76
CA ALA A 249 -34.56 1.93 8.89
C ALA A 249 -33.70 2.50 10.03
N TRP A 250 -32.41 2.13 10.11
CA TRP A 250 -31.51 2.64 11.15
C TRP A 250 -31.38 4.17 11.11
N ASN A 251 -31.35 4.80 12.28
CA ASN A 251 -31.30 6.24 12.40
C ASN A 251 -29.96 6.81 11.89
N PRO A 252 -29.93 7.64 10.84
CA PRO A 252 -28.67 8.24 10.34
C PRO A 252 -28.02 9.23 11.29
N ASP A 253 -28.71 9.65 12.36
CA ASP A 253 -28.19 10.54 13.40
C ASP A 253 -27.91 9.80 14.73
N GLY A 254 -28.19 8.48 14.78
CA GLY A 254 -28.03 7.61 15.94
C GLY A 254 -26.60 7.05 16.11
N PRO A 255 -26.46 5.94 16.85
CA PRO A 255 -25.18 5.28 17.12
C PRO A 255 -24.45 4.81 15.85
N SER A 256 -25.18 4.56 14.76
CA SER A 256 -24.65 4.19 13.44
C SER A 256 -24.33 5.38 12.54
N SER A 257 -24.43 6.62 13.06
CA SER A 257 -24.16 7.85 12.29
C SER A 257 -22.67 8.03 11.94
N HIS A 258 -22.40 8.88 10.94
CA HIS A 258 -21.02 9.25 10.61
C HIS A 258 -20.27 9.90 11.78
N ALA A 259 -20.94 10.74 12.55
CA ALA A 259 -20.36 11.41 13.72
C ALA A 259 -20.07 10.46 14.89
N SER A 260 -20.84 9.37 15.02
CA SER A 260 -20.68 8.38 16.08
C SER A 260 -19.68 7.28 15.69
N GLN A 261 -19.90 6.67 14.53
CA GLN A 261 -19.05 5.61 14.02
C GLN A 261 -19.01 5.65 12.47
N PHE A 262 -18.02 6.38 11.95
CA PHE A 262 -17.91 6.66 10.50
C PHE A 262 -17.77 5.39 9.65
N GLN A 263 -17.13 4.33 10.16
CA GLN A 263 -16.94 3.07 9.41
C GLN A 263 -18.27 2.32 9.22
N VAL A 264 -19.11 2.28 10.28
CA VAL A 264 -20.48 1.72 10.20
C VAL A 264 -21.35 2.52 9.24
N ASN A 265 -21.33 3.85 9.35
CA ASN A 265 -22.06 4.72 8.43
C ASN A 265 -21.64 4.51 6.97
N ARG A 266 -20.33 4.36 6.72
CA ARG A 266 -19.77 4.08 5.39
C ARG A 266 -20.26 2.73 4.85
N ALA A 267 -20.19 1.67 5.67
CA ALA A 267 -20.68 0.35 5.30
C ALA A 267 -22.16 0.37 4.95
N LEU A 268 -22.98 1.10 5.74
CA LEU A 268 -24.40 1.29 5.44
C LEU A 268 -24.63 2.02 4.10
N ALA A 269 -23.89 3.09 3.82
CA ALA A 269 -23.98 3.79 2.54
C ALA A 269 -23.69 2.84 1.36
N VAL A 270 -22.64 2.01 1.46
CA VAL A 270 -22.26 1.04 0.44
C VAL A 270 -23.33 -0.04 0.26
N VAL A 271 -23.77 -0.67 1.35
CA VAL A 271 -24.77 -1.76 1.29
C VAL A 271 -26.09 -1.27 0.68
N LEU A 272 -26.55 -0.10 1.11
CA LEU A 272 -27.80 0.46 0.58
C LEU A 272 -27.69 0.83 -0.90
N ALA A 273 -26.55 1.39 -1.34
CA ALA A 273 -26.35 1.74 -2.75
C ALA A 273 -26.25 0.49 -3.64
N ILE A 274 -25.49 -0.51 -3.21
CA ILE A 274 -25.37 -1.79 -3.94
C ILE A 274 -26.71 -2.53 -3.95
N GLY A 275 -27.40 -2.63 -2.82
CA GLY A 275 -28.72 -3.28 -2.76
C GLY A 275 -29.79 -2.55 -3.59
N PHE A 276 -29.77 -1.23 -3.61
CA PHE A 276 -30.60 -0.42 -4.49
C PHE A 276 -30.34 -0.76 -5.96
N ASP A 277 -29.08 -0.77 -6.38
CA ASP A 277 -28.70 -1.00 -7.77
C ASP A 277 -28.95 -2.45 -8.22
N TRP A 278 -28.53 -3.45 -7.44
CA TRP A 278 -28.62 -4.85 -7.85
C TRP A 278 -30.05 -5.36 -7.95
N LEU A 279 -30.96 -4.79 -7.14
CA LEU A 279 -32.38 -5.17 -7.08
C LEU A 279 -33.31 -4.08 -7.64
N TYR A 280 -32.80 -3.14 -8.44
CA TYR A 280 -33.52 -1.94 -8.88
C TYR A 280 -34.92 -2.20 -9.44
N ASP A 281 -35.04 -3.17 -10.34
CA ASP A 281 -36.32 -3.50 -11.02
C ASP A 281 -37.35 -4.15 -10.09
N THR A 282 -36.91 -4.58 -8.90
CA THR A 282 -37.78 -5.27 -7.92
C THR A 282 -38.33 -4.32 -6.85
N TRP A 283 -37.79 -3.10 -6.73
CA TRP A 283 -38.27 -2.08 -5.81
C TRP A 283 -39.51 -1.36 -6.36
N SER A 284 -40.52 -1.14 -5.53
CA SER A 284 -41.57 -0.19 -5.85
C SER A 284 -41.06 1.24 -5.97
N ALA A 285 -41.82 2.15 -6.59
CA ALA A 285 -41.44 3.56 -6.71
C ALA A 285 -41.21 4.24 -5.34
N ASP A 286 -42.04 3.90 -4.35
CA ASP A 286 -41.95 4.42 -2.99
C ASP A 286 -40.69 3.91 -2.27
N GLU A 287 -40.38 2.61 -2.41
CA GLU A 287 -39.16 2.02 -1.83
C GLU A 287 -37.90 2.60 -2.47
N ARG A 288 -37.86 2.77 -3.81
CA ARG A 288 -36.75 3.44 -4.48
C ARG A 288 -36.52 4.85 -3.91
N THR A 289 -37.59 5.64 -3.82
CA THR A 289 -37.54 6.99 -3.25
C THR A 289 -37.04 6.99 -1.81
N ALA A 290 -37.51 6.05 -0.99
CA ALA A 290 -37.10 5.91 0.41
C ALA A 290 -35.62 5.50 0.52
N LEU A 291 -35.16 4.52 -0.29
CA LEU A 291 -33.76 4.07 -0.31
C LEU A 291 -32.82 5.19 -0.77
N LEU A 292 -33.14 5.90 -1.85
CA LEU A 292 -32.32 7.03 -2.34
C LEU A 292 -32.18 8.13 -1.27
N ARG A 293 -33.25 8.44 -0.54
CA ARG A 293 -33.22 9.39 0.58
C ARG A 293 -32.26 8.90 1.69
N ARG A 294 -32.30 7.61 2.03
CA ARG A 294 -31.43 7.01 3.04
C ARG A 294 -29.97 6.98 2.59
N ILE A 295 -29.72 6.59 1.34
CA ILE A 295 -28.40 6.66 0.70
C ILE A 295 -27.85 8.08 0.82
N GLY A 296 -28.62 9.09 0.39
CA GLY A 296 -28.20 10.49 0.44
C GLY A 296 -27.85 10.97 1.86
N ARG A 297 -28.63 10.56 2.88
CA ARG A 297 -28.36 10.89 4.29
C ARG A 297 -27.06 10.22 4.80
N ARG A 298 -26.76 8.99 4.38
CA ARG A 298 -25.56 8.26 4.81
C ARG A 298 -24.30 8.74 4.08
N ILE A 299 -24.41 9.02 2.79
CA ILE A 299 -23.24 9.42 1.99
C ILE A 299 -22.87 10.90 2.16
N GLY A 300 -23.85 11.79 2.43
CA GLY A 300 -23.63 13.24 2.50
C GLY A 300 -22.46 13.67 3.39
N PRO A 301 -22.33 13.21 4.66
CA PRO A 301 -21.18 13.50 5.49
C PRO A 301 -19.84 12.99 4.92
N ILE A 302 -19.87 11.87 4.19
CA ILE A 302 -18.68 11.30 3.54
C ILE A 302 -18.27 12.18 2.35
N VAL A 303 -19.23 12.61 1.53
CA VAL A 303 -19.01 13.58 0.44
C VAL A 303 -18.37 14.86 0.98
N SER A 304 -18.96 15.42 2.05
CA SER A 304 -18.46 16.66 2.67
C SER A 304 -17.01 16.53 3.11
N SER A 305 -16.61 15.36 3.66
CA SER A 305 -15.23 15.10 4.10
C SER A 305 -14.27 14.75 2.97
N ALA A 306 -14.74 14.20 1.86
CA ALA A 306 -13.86 13.77 0.77
C ALA A 306 -13.68 14.85 -0.31
N VAL A 307 -14.78 15.39 -0.82
CA VAL A 307 -14.78 16.32 -1.97
C VAL A 307 -15.56 17.62 -1.72
N GLY A 308 -15.96 17.89 -0.47
CA GLY A 308 -16.71 19.09 -0.09
C GLY A 308 -15.92 20.40 -0.28
N PRO A 309 -16.47 21.54 0.17
CA PRO A 309 -15.86 22.86 -0.06
C PRO A 309 -14.43 23.01 0.46
N THR A 310 -14.04 22.22 1.46
CA THR A 310 -12.67 22.20 2.01
C THR A 310 -11.68 21.48 1.11
N ARG A 311 -12.16 20.67 0.14
CA ARG A 311 -11.35 19.90 -0.79
C ARG A 311 -10.30 19.02 -0.07
N ASP A 312 -10.71 18.35 1.02
CA ASP A 312 -9.80 17.70 1.95
C ASP A 312 -8.87 16.67 1.26
N MET A 313 -9.38 15.92 0.28
CA MET A 313 -8.55 14.95 -0.44
C MET A 313 -7.53 15.59 -1.39
N GLU A 314 -7.75 16.80 -1.87
CA GLU A 314 -6.74 17.54 -2.63
C GLU A 314 -5.66 18.13 -1.71
N HIS A 315 -6.01 18.47 -0.47
CA HIS A 315 -5.07 19.03 0.52
C HIS A 315 -4.31 17.97 1.30
N ASN A 316 -4.97 16.86 1.64
CA ASN A 316 -4.44 15.80 2.49
C ASN A 316 -4.74 14.42 1.87
N ALA A 317 -4.24 14.19 0.67
CA ALA A 317 -4.43 12.92 -0.04
C ALA A 317 -3.74 11.72 0.66
N LEU A 318 -2.78 11.98 1.57
CA LEU A 318 -2.14 10.96 2.40
C LEU A 318 -2.98 10.60 3.64
N ASN A 319 -4.30 10.59 3.50
CA ASN A 319 -5.27 10.18 4.51
C ASN A 319 -5.94 8.88 4.06
N SER A 320 -5.61 7.75 4.67
CA SER A 320 -6.16 6.43 4.34
C SER A 320 -7.68 6.39 4.40
N VAL A 321 -8.27 6.99 5.44
CA VAL A 321 -9.74 7.08 5.58
C VAL A 321 -10.33 7.93 4.46
N GLY A 322 -9.68 9.05 4.13
CA GLY A 322 -10.10 9.95 3.06
C GLY A 322 -10.11 9.28 1.70
N LEU A 323 -9.06 8.52 1.36
CA LEU A 323 -8.98 7.80 0.09
C LEU A 323 -10.08 6.73 -0.02
N THR A 324 -10.29 5.94 1.04
CA THR A 324 -11.40 4.99 1.09
C THR A 324 -12.76 5.68 0.92
N ASN A 325 -12.95 6.81 1.58
CA ASN A 325 -14.16 7.61 1.46
C ASN A 325 -14.36 8.15 0.03
N LEU A 326 -13.30 8.62 -0.61
CA LEU A 326 -13.34 9.08 -2.01
C LEU A 326 -13.78 7.96 -2.96
N GLY A 327 -13.24 6.75 -2.80
CA GLY A 327 -13.67 5.57 -3.56
C GLY A 327 -15.15 5.23 -3.34
N VAL A 328 -15.62 5.30 -2.08
CA VAL A 328 -17.04 5.08 -1.75
C VAL A 328 -17.93 6.14 -2.39
N VAL A 329 -17.55 7.43 -2.35
CA VAL A 329 -18.31 8.50 -3.02
C VAL A 329 -18.38 8.25 -4.53
N ALA A 330 -17.23 7.91 -5.16
CA ALA A 330 -17.19 7.61 -6.59
C ALA A 330 -18.10 6.42 -6.94
N GLY A 331 -18.02 5.31 -6.20
CA GLY A 331 -18.85 4.12 -6.45
C GLY A 331 -20.34 4.38 -6.24
N VAL A 332 -20.73 5.03 -5.14
CA VAL A 332 -22.13 5.37 -4.87
C VAL A 332 -22.68 6.32 -5.93
N ALA A 333 -21.88 7.32 -6.36
CA ALA A 333 -22.28 8.25 -7.41
C ALA A 333 -22.53 7.53 -8.74
N VAL A 334 -21.71 6.55 -9.11
CA VAL A 334 -21.92 5.70 -10.30
C VAL A 334 -23.24 4.93 -10.20
N LEU A 335 -23.47 4.25 -9.05
CA LEU A 335 -24.66 3.41 -8.86
C LEU A 335 -25.97 4.20 -8.83
N THR A 336 -25.92 5.50 -8.47
CA THR A 336 -27.11 6.34 -8.28
C THR A 336 -27.20 7.52 -9.27
N ALA A 337 -26.32 7.56 -10.30
CA ALA A 337 -26.30 8.61 -11.32
C ALA A 337 -27.64 8.73 -12.03
N GLY A 338 -28.21 9.94 -12.06
CA GLY A 338 -29.53 10.23 -12.65
C GLY A 338 -30.74 9.85 -11.79
N ASP A 339 -30.56 9.01 -10.74
CA ASP A 339 -31.65 8.63 -9.81
C ASP A 339 -31.65 9.54 -8.56
N LEU A 340 -30.47 9.89 -8.06
CA LEU A 340 -30.31 10.82 -6.95
C LEU A 340 -29.76 12.15 -7.49
N PRO A 341 -30.49 13.28 -7.35
CA PRO A 341 -30.09 14.56 -7.96
C PRO A 341 -28.65 15.00 -7.65
N SER A 342 -28.17 14.74 -6.44
CA SER A 342 -26.82 15.11 -6.03
C SER A 342 -25.73 14.14 -6.54
N ALA A 343 -26.09 12.96 -7.02
CA ALA A 343 -25.12 11.93 -7.42
C ALA A 343 -24.28 12.38 -8.62
N ASP A 344 -24.85 13.18 -9.50
CA ASP A 344 -24.15 13.69 -10.69
C ASP A 344 -23.03 14.66 -10.31
N GLU A 345 -23.28 15.56 -9.37
CA GLU A 345 -22.24 16.44 -8.83
C GLU A 345 -21.14 15.64 -8.12
N TRP A 346 -21.51 14.63 -7.32
CA TRP A 346 -20.56 13.74 -6.67
C TRP A 346 -19.72 12.96 -7.67
N PHE A 347 -20.34 12.51 -8.77
CA PHE A 347 -19.65 11.84 -9.87
C PHE A 347 -18.60 12.76 -10.49
N GLU A 348 -18.97 13.99 -10.83
CA GLU A 348 -18.09 14.98 -11.47
C GLU A 348 -16.89 15.35 -10.58
N GLN A 349 -17.07 15.34 -9.27
CA GLN A 349 -16.01 15.64 -8.31
C GLN A 349 -15.17 14.41 -7.96
N ALA A 350 -15.80 13.29 -7.61
CA ALA A 350 -15.10 12.15 -7.02
C ALA A 350 -14.49 11.20 -8.05
N VAL A 351 -15.15 10.91 -9.17
CA VAL A 351 -14.65 9.93 -10.14
C VAL A 351 -13.30 10.33 -10.76
N PRO A 352 -13.13 11.57 -11.27
CA PRO A 352 -11.83 11.95 -11.83
C PRO A 352 -10.76 12.10 -10.75
N LEU A 353 -11.10 12.62 -9.57
CA LEU A 353 -10.15 12.73 -8.46
C LEU A 353 -9.71 11.35 -7.97
N TYR A 354 -10.62 10.40 -7.80
CA TYR A 354 -10.30 9.01 -7.46
C TYR A 354 -9.39 8.36 -8.50
N THR A 355 -9.70 8.56 -9.79
CA THR A 355 -8.89 8.02 -10.88
C THR A 355 -7.47 8.59 -10.89
N ASN A 356 -7.31 9.90 -10.62
CA ASN A 356 -6.02 10.57 -10.52
C ASN A 356 -5.24 10.12 -9.27
N LEU A 357 -5.90 10.16 -8.11
CA LEU A 357 -5.30 9.82 -6.82
C LEU A 357 -5.23 8.32 -6.55
N LEU A 358 -5.44 7.49 -7.55
CA LEU A 358 -5.40 6.05 -7.35
C LEU A 358 -4.11 5.67 -6.61
N TRP A 359 -4.24 5.50 -5.28
CA TRP A 359 -3.22 5.21 -4.29
C TRP A 359 -2.08 6.24 -4.20
N PRO A 360 -2.31 7.35 -3.49
CA PRO A 360 -1.34 8.44 -3.34
C PRO A 360 -0.09 8.04 -2.55
N TRP A 361 -0.12 6.94 -1.82
CA TRP A 361 1.02 6.37 -1.08
C TRP A 361 2.06 5.69 -1.96
N GLY A 362 1.92 5.74 -3.26
CA GLY A 362 2.75 5.01 -4.19
C GLY A 362 3.42 5.87 -5.24
N GLY A 363 4.08 5.20 -6.16
CA GLY A 363 4.70 5.77 -7.36
C GLY A 363 4.48 4.87 -8.57
N ASP A 364 4.98 5.31 -9.72
CA ASP A 364 4.84 4.60 -10.98
C ASP A 364 5.43 3.18 -10.98
N ASP A 365 6.34 2.90 -10.06
CA ASP A 365 6.92 1.56 -9.86
C ASP A 365 5.98 0.58 -9.15
N GLY A 366 4.81 1.04 -8.70
CA GLY A 366 3.78 0.23 -8.04
C GLY A 366 3.92 0.14 -6.53
N GLY A 367 4.84 0.90 -5.94
CA GLY A 367 5.04 0.91 -4.49
C GLY A 367 3.84 1.46 -3.72
N TYR A 368 3.75 1.11 -2.42
CA TYR A 368 2.76 1.62 -1.48
C TYR A 368 3.40 1.80 -0.09
N ALA A 369 3.52 3.03 0.39
CA ALA A 369 4.36 3.38 1.54
C ALA A 369 3.71 3.17 2.91
N ASN A 370 2.38 3.12 3.00
CA ASN A 370 1.64 3.14 4.27
C ASN A 370 1.49 1.75 4.95
N GLY A 371 2.25 0.76 4.50
CA GLY A 371 2.24 -0.61 5.02
C GLY A 371 1.41 -1.57 4.19
N LEU A 372 1.83 -2.86 4.12
CA LEU A 372 1.17 -3.88 3.30
C LEU A 372 -0.27 -4.15 3.74
N ASN A 373 -0.55 -4.12 5.03
CA ASN A 373 -1.89 -4.33 5.55
C ASN A 373 -2.87 -3.28 5.00
N TYR A 374 -2.46 -2.01 5.01
CA TYR A 374 -3.26 -0.91 4.45
C TYR A 374 -3.30 -0.93 2.93
N ALA A 375 -2.24 -1.36 2.26
CA ALA A 375 -2.26 -1.59 0.83
C ALA A 375 -3.36 -2.57 0.40
N MET A 376 -3.53 -3.68 1.13
CA MET A 376 -4.60 -4.64 0.87
C MET A 376 -5.99 -4.05 1.13
N TRP A 377 -6.14 -3.33 2.22
CA TRP A 377 -7.42 -2.71 2.58
C TRP A 377 -7.87 -1.66 1.57
N GLU A 378 -6.98 -0.77 1.17
CA GLU A 378 -7.33 0.37 0.31
C GLU A 378 -7.42 -0.02 -1.16
N VAL A 379 -6.60 -0.99 -1.59
CA VAL A 379 -6.50 -1.38 -3.01
C VAL A 379 -7.47 -2.49 -3.37
N ALA A 380 -7.51 -3.57 -2.61
CA ALA A 380 -8.24 -4.76 -3.02
C ALA A 380 -9.71 -4.76 -2.59
N ASP A 381 -10.03 -4.10 -1.48
CA ASP A 381 -11.43 -3.98 -1.01
C ASP A 381 -12.24 -3.00 -1.88
N ALA A 382 -11.59 -2.22 -2.72
CA ALA A 382 -12.21 -1.33 -3.71
C ALA A 382 -12.78 -2.07 -4.94
N TRP A 383 -12.79 -3.41 -4.98
CA TRP A 383 -13.20 -4.21 -6.13
C TRP A 383 -14.56 -3.80 -6.71
N TRP A 384 -15.53 -3.51 -5.87
CA TRP A 384 -16.88 -3.12 -6.28
C TRP A 384 -16.92 -1.74 -6.96
N VAL A 385 -16.02 -0.81 -6.58
CA VAL A 385 -15.87 0.51 -7.23
C VAL A 385 -15.30 0.33 -8.63
N LEU A 386 -14.25 -0.50 -8.76
CA LEU A 386 -13.62 -0.81 -10.04
C LEU A 386 -14.63 -1.46 -11.00
N ASP A 387 -15.40 -2.44 -10.50
CA ASP A 387 -16.41 -3.14 -11.28
C ASP A 387 -17.56 -2.21 -11.67
N SER A 388 -18.04 -1.35 -10.76
CA SER A 388 -19.11 -0.39 -11.03
C SER A 388 -18.70 0.62 -12.10
N LEU A 389 -17.51 1.20 -12.02
CA LEU A 389 -16.98 2.11 -13.03
C LEU A 389 -16.88 1.43 -14.39
N ARG A 390 -16.27 0.23 -14.45
CA ARG A 390 -16.15 -0.51 -15.69
C ARG A 390 -17.50 -0.87 -16.30
N ASN A 391 -18.42 -1.40 -15.52
CA ASN A 391 -19.73 -1.85 -16.01
C ASN A 391 -20.62 -0.67 -16.44
N ALA A 392 -20.60 0.45 -15.72
CA ALA A 392 -21.45 1.60 -15.99
C ALA A 392 -20.90 2.54 -17.07
N THR A 393 -19.59 2.70 -17.15
CA THR A 393 -18.94 3.74 -17.97
C THR A 393 -17.94 3.21 -18.99
N GLY A 394 -17.55 1.93 -18.89
CA GLY A 394 -16.45 1.37 -19.68
C GLY A 394 -15.05 1.78 -19.20
N LEU A 395 -14.92 2.66 -18.19
CA LEU A 395 -13.63 3.03 -17.62
C LEU A 395 -13.09 1.87 -16.77
N ASP A 396 -12.12 1.16 -17.30
CA ASP A 396 -11.47 0.05 -16.62
C ASP A 396 -10.17 0.52 -15.94
N LEU A 397 -10.25 0.83 -14.65
CA LEU A 397 -9.10 1.23 -13.85
C LEU A 397 -8.10 0.09 -13.64
N GLY A 398 -8.50 -1.18 -13.84
CA GLY A 398 -7.60 -2.34 -13.81
C GLY A 398 -6.50 -2.28 -14.88
N THR A 399 -6.70 -1.49 -15.94
CA THR A 399 -5.70 -1.26 -16.99
C THR A 399 -4.72 -0.13 -16.67
N LYS A 400 -4.94 0.62 -15.57
CA LYS A 400 -4.02 1.69 -15.17
C LYS A 400 -2.65 1.13 -14.83
N PRO A 401 -1.56 1.64 -15.42
CA PRO A 401 -0.21 1.11 -15.24
C PRO A 401 0.25 1.00 -13.81
N TYR A 402 -0.15 1.92 -12.93
CA TYR A 402 0.13 1.82 -11.50
C TYR A 402 -0.36 0.50 -10.89
N LEU A 403 -1.60 0.08 -11.17
CA LEU A 403 -2.15 -1.17 -10.63
C LEU A 403 -1.44 -2.41 -11.17
N ARG A 404 -1.07 -2.40 -12.45
CA ARG A 404 -0.26 -3.47 -13.04
C ARG A 404 1.08 -3.59 -12.33
N ASN A 405 1.75 -2.47 -12.06
CA ASN A 405 3.01 -2.41 -11.34
C ASN A 405 2.87 -2.72 -9.85
N PHE A 406 1.71 -2.42 -9.22
CA PHE A 406 1.42 -2.81 -7.85
C PHE A 406 1.48 -4.33 -7.65
N GLY A 407 1.16 -5.11 -8.69
CA GLY A 407 1.37 -6.56 -8.68
C GLY A 407 2.83 -6.97 -8.41
N ARG A 408 3.82 -6.17 -8.83
CA ARG A 408 5.23 -6.40 -8.51
C ARG A 408 5.48 -6.23 -7.01
N MET A 409 4.95 -5.16 -6.41
CA MET A 409 5.07 -4.98 -4.96
C MET A 409 4.55 -6.20 -4.21
N LEU A 410 3.36 -6.69 -4.54
CA LEU A 410 2.81 -7.86 -3.86
C LEU A 410 3.65 -9.11 -4.08
N ALA A 411 4.10 -9.36 -5.31
CA ALA A 411 4.91 -10.53 -5.65
C ALA A 411 6.24 -10.60 -4.87
N TYR A 412 6.86 -9.44 -4.62
CA TYR A 412 8.15 -9.38 -3.93
C TYR A 412 8.03 -9.20 -2.42
N PHE A 413 7.00 -8.52 -1.92
CA PHE A 413 6.84 -8.24 -0.48
C PHE A 413 5.83 -9.15 0.22
N VAL A 414 5.03 -9.90 -0.54
CA VAL A 414 4.17 -10.98 -0.05
C VAL A 414 4.37 -12.23 -0.93
N PRO A 415 5.62 -12.70 -1.13
CA PRO A 415 5.88 -13.84 -2.01
C PRO A 415 5.22 -15.12 -1.46
N PRO A 416 5.09 -16.19 -2.29
CA PRO A 416 4.41 -17.43 -1.89
C PRO A 416 4.88 -17.95 -0.55
N GLY A 417 3.94 -18.33 0.34
CA GLY A 417 4.22 -18.85 1.68
C GLY A 417 4.48 -17.79 2.75
N SER A 418 4.47 -16.50 2.42
CA SER A 418 4.60 -15.43 3.42
C SER A 418 3.46 -15.48 4.43
N ARG A 419 3.78 -15.36 5.73
CA ARG A 419 2.81 -15.42 6.83
C ARG A 419 2.53 -14.09 7.49
N GLN A 420 3.49 -13.16 7.44
CA GLN A 420 3.38 -11.87 8.13
C GLN A 420 3.57 -10.71 7.15
N GLY A 421 2.99 -9.55 7.51
CA GLY A 421 3.36 -8.28 6.95
C GLY A 421 4.79 -7.89 7.32
N LEU A 422 5.28 -6.75 6.79
CA LEU A 422 6.69 -6.37 6.93
C LEU A 422 6.89 -5.09 7.73
N PHE A 423 6.15 -4.04 7.39
CA PHE A 423 6.33 -2.67 7.89
C PHE A 423 4.99 -2.00 8.13
N GLY A 424 4.95 -1.09 9.10
CA GLY A 424 3.76 -0.32 9.45
C GLY A 424 2.75 -1.06 10.33
N ASP A 425 1.59 -0.45 10.55
CA ASP A 425 0.54 -0.99 11.42
C ASP A 425 0.02 -2.34 10.92
N GLY A 426 -0.01 -3.35 11.80
CA GLY A 426 -0.49 -4.70 11.50
C GLY A 426 0.54 -5.63 10.86
N ALA A 427 1.80 -5.22 10.76
CA ALA A 427 2.87 -6.05 10.20
C ALA A 427 3.06 -7.38 10.95
N GLU A 428 2.74 -7.42 12.23
CA GLU A 428 2.85 -8.60 13.09
C GLU A 428 1.75 -9.65 12.88
N GLN A 429 0.70 -9.32 12.12
CA GLN A 429 -0.45 -10.21 11.95
C GLN A 429 -0.12 -11.39 11.02
N ASP A 430 -0.59 -12.58 11.40
CA ASP A 430 -0.56 -13.74 10.52
C ASP A 430 -1.71 -13.65 9.49
N MET A 431 -1.37 -13.47 8.21
CA MET A 431 -2.29 -13.01 7.18
C MET A 431 -2.48 -13.94 5.97
N PRO A 432 -2.29 -15.27 6.02
CA PRO A 432 -2.29 -16.08 4.82
C PRO A 432 -3.64 -16.08 4.08
N HIS A 433 -4.75 -16.20 4.81
CA HIS A 433 -6.08 -16.28 4.22
C HIS A 433 -6.60 -14.92 3.72
N VAL A 434 -6.34 -13.87 4.49
CA VAL A 434 -6.80 -12.52 4.15
C VAL A 434 -6.09 -12.02 2.92
N TYR A 435 -4.77 -12.19 2.84
CA TYR A 435 -3.98 -11.76 1.67
C TYR A 435 -4.32 -12.56 0.41
N ALA A 436 -4.51 -13.87 0.52
CA ALA A 436 -4.87 -14.70 -0.62
C ALA A 436 -6.16 -14.21 -1.30
N ARG A 437 -7.19 -13.89 -0.52
CA ARG A 437 -8.45 -13.32 -1.03
C ARG A 437 -8.21 -12.01 -1.79
N TYR A 438 -7.46 -11.08 -1.19
CA TYR A 438 -7.21 -9.78 -1.80
C TYR A 438 -6.34 -9.88 -3.07
N ILE A 439 -5.31 -10.70 -3.04
CA ILE A 439 -4.44 -10.95 -4.20
C ILE A 439 -5.26 -11.51 -5.37
N LYS A 440 -6.11 -12.51 -5.12
CA LYS A 440 -6.96 -13.10 -6.15
C LYS A 440 -8.01 -12.12 -6.67
N ALA A 441 -8.64 -11.34 -5.79
CA ALA A 441 -9.62 -10.33 -6.19
C ALA A 441 -9.00 -9.30 -7.16
N LEU A 442 -7.76 -8.88 -6.89
CA LEU A 442 -7.01 -7.99 -7.79
C LEU A 442 -6.59 -8.69 -9.09
N ALA A 443 -6.04 -9.90 -9.01
CA ALA A 443 -5.59 -10.64 -10.18
C ALA A 443 -6.70 -10.91 -11.21
N LEU A 444 -7.95 -10.97 -10.74
CA LEU A 444 -9.14 -11.12 -11.58
C LEU A 444 -9.61 -9.80 -12.22
N ARG A 445 -9.01 -8.66 -11.89
CA ARG A 445 -9.40 -7.32 -12.36
C ARG A 445 -8.26 -6.52 -12.98
N VAL A 446 -7.03 -6.90 -12.68
CA VAL A 446 -5.83 -6.17 -13.12
C VAL A 446 -4.98 -7.08 -13.99
N ASP A 447 -4.70 -6.66 -15.22
CA ASP A 447 -3.82 -7.38 -16.14
C ASP A 447 -2.36 -7.25 -15.68
N SER A 448 -1.97 -8.08 -14.71
CA SER A 448 -0.62 -8.13 -14.16
C SER A 448 -0.12 -9.57 -14.08
N PRO A 449 0.95 -9.93 -14.81
CA PRO A 449 1.50 -11.28 -14.75
C PRO A 449 2.04 -11.66 -13.37
N TYR A 450 2.49 -10.67 -12.59
CA TYR A 450 2.92 -10.90 -11.21
C TYR A 450 1.74 -11.24 -10.28
N LEU A 451 0.60 -10.55 -10.44
CA LEU A 451 -0.61 -10.89 -9.70
C LEU A 451 -1.16 -12.25 -10.11
N ALA A 452 -1.18 -12.57 -11.39
CA ALA A 452 -1.64 -13.86 -11.88
C ALA A 452 -0.78 -15.02 -11.33
N TRP A 453 0.56 -14.85 -11.36
CA TRP A 453 1.48 -15.83 -10.77
C TRP A 453 1.24 -15.99 -9.26
N LEU A 454 1.19 -14.88 -8.51
CA LEU A 454 1.03 -14.91 -7.06
C LEU A 454 -0.32 -15.50 -6.65
N ALA A 455 -1.39 -15.17 -7.38
CA ALA A 455 -2.72 -15.71 -7.14
C ALA A 455 -2.78 -17.23 -7.36
N ALA A 456 -2.05 -17.74 -8.37
CA ALA A 456 -1.95 -19.17 -8.62
C ALA A 456 -1.21 -19.94 -7.51
N GLN A 457 -0.32 -19.27 -6.78
CA GLN A 457 0.42 -19.84 -5.64
C GLN A 457 -0.28 -19.63 -4.29
N SER A 458 -1.31 -18.77 -4.24
CA SER A 458 -1.98 -18.42 -2.99
C SER A 458 -3.10 -19.42 -2.70
N HIS A 459 -3.15 -19.93 -1.46
CA HIS A 459 -4.13 -20.90 -0.99
C HIS A 459 -4.82 -20.42 0.28
N GLY A 460 -5.93 -21.04 0.63
CA GLY A 460 -6.64 -20.80 1.88
C GLY A 460 -7.65 -19.64 1.86
N GLU A 461 -7.95 -19.08 0.66
CA GLU A 461 -9.01 -18.10 0.50
C GLU A 461 -10.41 -18.73 0.59
N ASP A 462 -11.37 -17.90 0.97
CA ASP A 462 -12.80 -18.26 0.88
C ASP A 462 -13.25 -18.16 -0.58
N ILE A 463 -13.35 -19.31 -1.25
CA ILE A 463 -13.79 -19.43 -2.65
C ILE A 463 -15.23 -18.94 -2.88
N SER A 464 -16.01 -18.80 -1.83
CA SER A 464 -17.38 -18.27 -1.88
C SER A 464 -17.43 -16.75 -1.66
N ASN A 465 -16.29 -16.06 -1.58
CA ASN A 465 -16.23 -14.62 -1.46
C ASN A 465 -16.78 -13.94 -2.72
N MET A 466 -17.67 -12.96 -2.54
CA MET A 466 -18.32 -12.25 -3.66
C MET A 466 -17.32 -11.61 -4.63
N ALA A 467 -16.23 -11.03 -4.14
CA ALA A 467 -15.21 -10.43 -5.02
C ALA A 467 -14.59 -11.43 -6.01
N LEU A 468 -14.57 -12.73 -5.67
CA LEU A 468 -14.11 -13.80 -6.56
C LEU A 468 -15.26 -14.30 -7.44
N LEU A 469 -16.46 -14.44 -6.88
CA LEU A 469 -17.61 -14.99 -7.60
C LEU A 469 -18.07 -14.08 -8.76
N VAL A 470 -18.12 -12.75 -8.54
CA VAL A 470 -18.57 -11.77 -9.56
C VAL A 470 -17.45 -11.22 -10.43
N ALA A 471 -16.25 -11.74 -10.30
CA ALA A 471 -15.09 -11.23 -11.05
C ALA A 471 -15.30 -11.35 -12.58
N PRO A 472 -14.75 -10.39 -13.38
CA PRO A 472 -15.00 -10.30 -14.81
C PRO A 472 -14.38 -11.43 -15.64
N VAL A 473 -13.32 -12.05 -15.10
CA VAL A 473 -12.57 -13.09 -15.79
C VAL A 473 -12.36 -14.29 -14.89
N THR A 474 -12.09 -15.45 -15.49
CA THR A 474 -11.60 -16.63 -14.76
C THR A 474 -10.09 -16.55 -14.66
N LEU A 475 -9.54 -16.75 -13.46
CA LEU A 475 -8.09 -16.73 -13.27
C LEU A 475 -7.45 -17.90 -14.01
N VAL A 476 -6.67 -17.59 -15.04
CA VAL A 476 -5.82 -18.57 -15.70
C VAL A 476 -4.53 -18.72 -14.88
N SER A 477 -4.00 -19.94 -14.79
CA SER A 477 -2.72 -20.20 -14.12
C SER A 477 -1.63 -19.26 -14.65
N GLY A 478 -1.06 -18.43 -13.76
CA GLY A 478 0.01 -17.52 -14.07
C GLY A 478 1.37 -18.17 -13.79
N THR A 479 2.35 -17.89 -14.64
CA THR A 479 3.76 -18.18 -14.38
C THR A 479 4.51 -16.91 -14.04
N LEU A 480 5.58 -17.03 -13.24
CA LEU A 480 6.45 -15.89 -12.97
C LEU A 480 7.01 -15.36 -14.30
N PRO A 481 6.94 -14.03 -14.57
CA PRO A 481 7.48 -13.48 -15.79
C PRO A 481 8.95 -13.87 -16.01
N PRO A 482 9.37 -14.25 -17.21
CA PRO A 482 10.77 -14.61 -17.49
C PRO A 482 11.78 -13.49 -17.19
N SER A 483 11.31 -12.23 -17.20
CA SER A 483 12.10 -11.06 -16.86
C SER A 483 12.19 -10.78 -15.35
N ALA A 484 11.46 -11.55 -14.52
CA ALA A 484 11.50 -11.38 -13.08
C ALA A 484 12.87 -11.77 -12.52
N GLN A 485 13.45 -10.89 -11.75
CA GLN A 485 14.68 -11.12 -11.00
C GLN A 485 14.35 -11.54 -9.56
N ASN A 486 15.34 -11.97 -8.80
CA ASN A 486 15.15 -12.29 -7.39
C ASN A 486 15.07 -11.05 -6.49
N ASP A 487 15.43 -9.88 -7.00
CA ASP A 487 15.58 -8.65 -6.22
C ASP A 487 14.80 -7.50 -6.84
N LEU A 488 14.23 -6.63 -6.00
CA LEU A 488 13.47 -5.46 -6.43
C LEU A 488 13.67 -4.31 -5.45
N ALA A 489 13.89 -3.11 -5.98
CA ALA A 489 13.74 -1.87 -5.22
C ALA A 489 12.60 -1.03 -5.83
N LEU A 490 11.70 -0.58 -4.98
CA LEU A 490 10.63 0.38 -5.28
C LEU A 490 11.07 1.74 -4.74
N LEU A 491 11.76 2.49 -5.57
CA LEU A 491 12.43 3.73 -5.16
C LEU A 491 11.43 4.82 -4.79
N SER A 492 10.24 4.82 -5.40
CA SER A 492 9.19 5.79 -5.07
C SER A 492 8.75 5.73 -3.61
N VAL A 493 8.81 4.57 -2.99
CA VAL A 493 8.41 4.34 -1.60
C VAL A 493 9.57 3.97 -0.69
N GLY A 494 10.77 3.79 -1.24
CA GLY A 494 11.97 3.46 -0.49
C GLY A 494 11.94 2.07 0.14
N TRP A 495 11.37 1.07 -0.56
CA TRP A 495 11.33 -0.32 -0.12
C TRP A 495 12.15 -1.21 -1.06
N ALA A 496 12.92 -2.14 -0.50
CA ALA A 496 13.65 -3.14 -1.27
C ALA A 496 13.41 -4.54 -0.71
N ALA A 497 13.38 -5.53 -1.60
CA ALA A 497 13.33 -6.95 -1.29
C ALA A 497 14.44 -7.67 -2.06
N MET A 498 15.18 -8.53 -1.36
CA MET A 498 16.23 -9.37 -1.92
C MET A 498 15.95 -10.81 -1.51
N HIS A 499 15.85 -11.71 -2.49
CA HIS A 499 15.53 -13.12 -2.26
C HIS A 499 16.65 -14.02 -2.75
N SER A 500 16.87 -15.14 -2.07
CA SER A 500 17.76 -16.20 -2.58
C SER A 500 17.18 -16.83 -3.85
N SER A 501 15.86 -16.99 -3.91
CA SER A 501 15.09 -17.42 -5.08
C SER A 501 13.63 -17.02 -4.89
N LEU A 502 13.13 -16.03 -5.64
CA LEU A 502 11.78 -15.48 -5.49
C LEU A 502 10.67 -16.56 -5.52
N PRO A 503 10.67 -17.54 -6.43
CA PRO A 503 9.61 -18.56 -6.49
C PRO A 503 9.73 -19.67 -5.42
N ALA A 504 10.88 -19.81 -4.74
CA ALA A 504 11.08 -20.92 -3.80
C ALA A 504 10.35 -20.67 -2.47
N HIS A 505 9.74 -21.71 -1.89
CA HIS A 505 9.06 -21.62 -0.61
C HIS A 505 10.02 -21.59 0.59
N ASP A 506 11.21 -22.15 0.44
CA ASP A 506 12.28 -22.19 1.45
C ASP A 506 13.30 -21.04 1.31
N ARG A 507 12.97 -20.04 0.48
CA ARG A 507 13.86 -18.91 0.20
C ARG A 507 14.24 -18.14 1.46
N VAL A 508 15.42 -17.55 1.41
CA VAL A 508 15.80 -16.47 2.32
C VAL A 508 15.37 -15.14 1.71
N SER A 509 14.74 -14.28 2.51
CA SER A 509 14.25 -12.97 2.07
C SER A 509 14.73 -11.88 3.03
N VAL A 510 15.39 -10.88 2.48
CA VAL A 510 15.80 -9.66 3.19
C VAL A 510 14.95 -8.51 2.67
N TYR A 511 14.24 -7.86 3.57
CA TYR A 511 13.42 -6.70 3.28
C TYR A 511 14.00 -5.47 3.95
N PHE A 512 13.97 -4.35 3.26
CA PHE A 512 14.53 -3.09 3.73
C PHE A 512 13.57 -1.93 3.46
N LYS A 513 13.51 -0.97 4.38
CA LYS A 513 12.72 0.25 4.24
C LYS A 513 13.52 1.49 4.60
N SER A 514 13.55 2.47 3.70
CA SER A 514 14.00 3.84 3.92
C SER A 514 13.15 4.77 3.06
N SER A 515 12.01 5.22 3.61
CA SER A 515 10.89 5.77 2.85
C SER A 515 10.89 7.31 2.81
N PRO A 516 10.64 7.93 1.66
CA PRO A 516 10.45 9.38 1.55
C PRO A 516 9.15 9.90 2.17
N TYR A 517 8.22 8.99 2.54
CA TYR A 517 6.94 9.36 3.16
C TYR A 517 7.02 9.58 4.67
N GLY A 518 8.20 9.43 5.28
CA GLY A 518 8.39 9.60 6.72
C GLY A 518 7.67 8.54 7.56
N SER A 519 7.17 8.96 8.72
CA SER A 519 6.52 8.09 9.72
C SER A 519 5.04 8.43 9.95
N ILE A 520 4.38 9.07 8.97
CA ILE A 520 2.97 9.50 9.10
C ILE A 520 1.98 8.35 8.93
N SER A 521 0.73 8.59 9.36
CA SER A 521 -0.39 7.66 9.24
C SER A 521 -0.06 6.29 9.86
N HIS A 522 -0.07 5.23 9.08
CA HIS A 522 0.21 3.86 9.52
C HIS A 522 1.67 3.44 9.32
N SER A 523 2.52 4.32 8.80
CA SER A 523 3.97 4.14 8.80
C SER A 523 4.57 4.41 10.18
N HIS A 524 5.75 3.81 10.43
CA HIS A 524 6.47 3.91 11.69
C HIS A 524 7.79 4.67 11.52
N ALA A 525 8.41 5.04 12.65
CA ALA A 525 9.76 5.60 12.70
C ALA A 525 10.81 4.48 12.51
N GLU A 526 10.79 3.89 11.31
CA GLU A 526 11.53 2.66 10.95
C GLU A 526 12.36 2.85 9.65
N GLN A 527 12.85 4.07 9.40
CA GLN A 527 13.74 4.28 8.26
C GLN A 527 15.06 3.54 8.49
N ASN A 528 15.62 2.95 7.43
CA ASN A 528 16.75 2.02 7.48
C ASN A 528 16.50 0.76 8.33
N SER A 529 15.24 0.38 8.59
CA SER A 529 14.93 -0.91 9.21
C SER A 529 14.95 -2.04 8.20
N PHE A 530 15.11 -3.26 8.70
CA PHE A 530 15.07 -4.47 7.89
C PHE A 530 14.30 -5.60 8.59
N VAL A 531 13.84 -6.55 7.78
CA VAL A 531 13.23 -7.81 8.22
C VAL A 531 13.91 -8.96 7.47
N LEU A 532 14.17 -10.07 8.14
CA LEU A 532 14.80 -11.26 7.59
C LEU A 532 13.89 -12.47 7.79
N HIS A 533 13.47 -13.07 6.68
CA HIS A 533 12.66 -14.30 6.69
C HIS A 533 13.47 -15.49 6.15
N VAL A 534 13.21 -16.67 6.70
CA VAL A 534 13.69 -17.97 6.20
C VAL A 534 12.48 -18.84 5.91
N GLY A 535 12.18 -19.05 4.66
CA GLY A 535 10.89 -19.61 4.23
C GLY A 535 9.74 -18.71 4.68
N ALA A 536 8.78 -19.30 5.39
CA ALA A 536 7.65 -18.58 5.97
C ALA A 536 7.95 -17.91 7.34
N GLU A 537 9.08 -18.25 7.96
CA GLU A 537 9.37 -17.84 9.35
C GLU A 537 10.15 -16.53 9.38
N PRO A 538 9.65 -15.50 10.09
CA PRO A 538 10.41 -14.28 10.34
C PRO A 538 11.50 -14.56 11.39
N LEU A 539 12.76 -14.56 10.99
CA LEU A 539 13.89 -14.76 11.87
C LEU A 539 14.25 -13.49 12.66
N LEU A 540 14.33 -12.36 11.94
CA LEU A 540 14.39 -11.02 12.52
C LEU A 540 13.21 -10.21 11.98
N MET A 541 12.40 -9.65 12.86
CA MET A 541 11.11 -9.05 12.52
C MET A 541 11.00 -7.61 13.03
N ALA A 542 9.94 -6.90 12.64
CA ALA A 542 9.52 -5.70 13.36
C ALA A 542 8.94 -6.10 14.71
N GLY A 543 9.25 -5.35 15.75
CA GLY A 543 8.72 -5.57 17.10
C GLY A 543 7.36 -4.91 17.32
N GLY A 544 6.77 -5.23 18.49
CA GLY A 544 5.49 -4.69 18.89
C GLY A 544 4.27 -5.35 18.27
N GLN A 545 3.10 -4.89 18.67
CA GLN A 545 1.80 -5.34 18.16
C GLN A 545 0.87 -4.14 18.06
N TYR A 546 0.07 -4.10 16.99
CA TYR A 546 -0.91 -3.07 16.78
C TYR A 546 -2.14 -3.26 17.68
N ASP A 547 -2.64 -2.19 18.25
CA ASP A 547 -3.93 -2.15 18.98
C ASP A 547 -4.93 -1.22 18.30
N TRP A 548 -4.71 0.10 18.36
CA TRP A 548 -5.46 1.10 17.60
C TRP A 548 -4.62 2.34 17.32
N TYR A 549 -5.01 3.08 16.31
CA TYR A 549 -4.32 4.30 15.90
C TYR A 549 -4.32 5.35 17.01
N GLY A 550 -3.12 5.82 17.38
CA GLY A 550 -2.93 6.82 18.43
C GLY A 550 -3.03 6.29 19.85
N SER A 551 -2.98 4.97 20.06
CA SER A 551 -2.94 4.37 21.39
C SER A 551 -1.70 4.77 22.19
N PRO A 552 -1.75 4.76 23.53
CA PRO A 552 -0.55 4.95 24.35
C PRO A 552 0.56 3.93 24.04
N HIS A 553 0.21 2.65 23.79
CA HIS A 553 1.16 1.62 23.38
C HIS A 553 1.71 1.94 21.97
N GLY A 554 0.87 2.28 21.03
CA GLY A 554 1.27 2.66 19.67
C GLY A 554 2.26 3.81 19.66
N LEU A 555 1.95 4.91 20.36
CA LEU A 555 2.82 6.08 20.44
C LEU A 555 4.05 5.87 21.32
N GLY A 556 3.92 5.10 22.40
CA GLY A 556 4.98 4.88 23.40
C GLY A 556 5.99 3.80 23.02
N TYR A 557 5.65 2.87 22.10
CA TYR A 557 6.53 1.79 21.69
C TYR A 557 6.40 1.43 20.23
N TYR A 558 5.25 0.94 19.79
CA TYR A 558 5.06 0.27 18.51
C TYR A 558 5.49 1.10 17.29
N LYS A 559 5.23 2.42 17.30
CA LYS A 559 5.65 3.35 16.24
C LYS A 559 7.07 3.88 16.40
N GLN A 560 7.75 3.59 17.50
CA GLN A 560 9.09 4.14 17.78
C GLN A 560 10.19 3.30 17.14
N THR A 561 11.32 3.93 16.85
CA THR A 561 12.50 3.29 16.23
C THR A 561 13.00 2.08 17.02
N ARG A 562 12.88 2.12 18.36
CA ARG A 562 13.31 1.02 19.24
C ARG A 562 12.46 -0.25 19.11
N ALA A 563 11.29 -0.19 18.44
CA ALA A 563 10.48 -1.36 18.10
C ALA A 563 10.85 -1.96 16.73
N HIS A 564 11.96 -1.56 16.13
CA HIS A 564 12.37 -1.99 14.80
C HIS A 564 13.85 -2.33 14.76
N ASN A 565 14.29 -3.13 13.79
CA ASN A 565 15.69 -3.48 13.58
C ASN A 565 16.45 -2.26 13.02
N ALA A 566 16.60 -1.22 13.83
CA ALA A 566 17.21 0.05 13.50
C ALA A 566 18.11 0.55 14.64
N VAL A 567 18.87 1.62 14.39
CA VAL A 567 19.78 2.20 15.39
C VAL A 567 19.05 3.25 16.22
N THR A 568 19.21 3.16 17.53
CA THR A 568 18.80 4.17 18.51
C THR A 568 20.01 4.64 19.33
N PHE A 569 19.79 5.53 20.30
CA PHE A 569 20.84 6.04 21.18
C PHE A 569 20.24 6.51 22.52
N ASP A 570 21.08 6.59 23.54
CA ASP A 570 20.76 7.20 24.85
C ASP A 570 19.44 6.71 25.47
N GLY A 571 19.19 5.40 25.49
CA GLY A 571 18.01 4.77 26.10
C GLY A 571 16.80 4.71 25.16
N GLY A 572 17.04 4.38 23.88
CA GLY A 572 16.00 4.13 22.88
C GLY A 572 15.48 5.38 22.13
N LYS A 573 16.19 6.52 22.23
CA LYS A 573 15.90 7.69 21.41
C LYS A 573 16.21 7.38 19.94
N GLY A 574 15.33 7.83 19.05
CA GLY A 574 15.45 7.51 17.62
C GLY A 574 14.81 8.55 16.73
N GLN A 575 14.19 8.07 15.67
CA GLN A 575 13.54 8.87 14.65
C GLN A 575 12.22 9.48 15.17
N ALA A 576 11.76 10.56 14.55
CA ALA A 576 10.49 11.17 14.91
C ALA A 576 9.30 10.32 14.40
N ILE A 577 8.24 10.24 15.21
CA ILE A 577 6.98 9.57 14.87
C ILE A 577 5.95 10.58 14.37
N LEU A 578 4.99 10.13 13.56
CA LEU A 578 3.90 10.94 13.00
C LEU A 578 4.40 12.19 12.26
N ASP A 579 5.55 12.09 11.62
CA ASP A 579 6.24 13.19 10.94
C ASP A 579 6.61 12.80 9.50
N GLN A 580 6.05 13.50 8.51
CA GLN A 580 6.39 13.28 7.11
C GLN A 580 7.84 13.69 6.81
N GLY A 581 8.36 14.70 7.49
CA GLY A 581 9.75 15.15 7.34
C GLY A 581 10.76 14.19 7.97
N ALA A 582 10.33 13.22 8.79
CA ALA A 582 11.16 12.14 9.30
C ALA A 582 11.37 11.06 8.23
N SER A 583 11.87 11.47 7.07
CA SER A 583 11.99 10.67 5.87
C SER A 583 13.37 10.01 5.74
N GLY A 584 13.39 8.93 4.96
CA GLY A 584 14.60 8.27 4.48
C GLY A 584 14.57 8.13 2.96
N ARG A 585 15.60 7.54 2.40
CA ARG A 585 15.67 7.22 0.97
C ARG A 585 16.62 6.06 0.73
N ILE A 586 16.34 5.25 -0.27
CA ILE A 586 17.32 4.33 -0.85
C ILE A 586 18.26 5.16 -1.74
N ILE A 587 19.55 5.10 -1.46
CA ILE A 587 20.59 5.83 -2.20
C ILE A 587 21.44 4.92 -3.08
N GLY A 588 21.28 3.59 -2.93
CA GLY A 588 21.93 2.61 -3.77
C GLY A 588 21.22 1.26 -3.68
N PHE A 589 21.18 0.54 -4.80
CA PHE A 589 20.64 -0.81 -4.87
C PHE A 589 21.26 -1.57 -6.02
N GLN A 590 21.61 -2.83 -5.78
CA GLN A 590 22.04 -3.74 -6.81
C GLN A 590 21.51 -5.13 -6.52
N GLY A 591 20.73 -5.66 -7.44
CA GLY A 591 20.35 -7.08 -7.47
C GLY A 591 21.45 -7.93 -8.09
N GLY A 592 21.47 -9.23 -7.76
CA GLY A 592 22.41 -10.18 -8.36
C GLY A 592 22.18 -11.61 -7.90
N GLU A 593 22.72 -12.58 -8.65
CA GLU A 593 22.52 -14.02 -8.38
C GLU A 593 23.29 -14.49 -7.13
N SER A 594 24.50 -14.00 -6.92
CA SER A 594 25.36 -14.38 -5.78
C SER A 594 25.46 -13.31 -4.69
N LEU A 595 25.32 -12.04 -5.05
CA LEU A 595 25.39 -10.90 -4.16
C LEU A 595 24.36 -9.86 -4.59
N ALA A 596 23.49 -9.45 -3.66
CA ALA A 596 22.64 -8.29 -3.76
C ALA A 596 22.94 -7.34 -2.61
N TRP A 597 22.68 -6.03 -2.80
CA TRP A 597 22.81 -5.08 -1.70
C TRP A 597 21.84 -3.90 -1.86
N VAL A 598 21.51 -3.30 -0.73
CA VAL A 598 20.71 -2.07 -0.64
C VAL A 598 21.36 -1.10 0.34
N GLU A 599 21.31 0.19 0.00
CA GLU A 599 21.86 1.27 0.81
C GLU A 599 20.82 2.34 1.06
N GLY A 600 20.66 2.76 2.31
CA GLY A 600 19.71 3.78 2.73
C GLY A 600 20.34 4.91 3.55
N ASP A 601 19.80 6.10 3.38
CA ASP A 601 20.08 7.30 4.17
C ASP A 601 18.82 7.71 4.93
N ALA A 602 18.85 7.59 6.26
CA ALA A 602 17.78 7.96 7.18
C ALA A 602 18.12 9.20 8.02
N THR A 603 19.10 10.01 7.62
CA THR A 603 19.58 11.15 8.41
C THR A 603 18.45 12.13 8.75
N LEU A 604 17.56 12.42 7.80
CA LEU A 604 16.42 13.32 8.01
C LEU A 604 15.40 12.76 9.00
N ALA A 605 15.31 11.44 9.15
CA ALA A 605 14.37 10.79 10.05
C ALA A 605 14.64 11.13 11.53
N TYR A 606 15.88 11.40 11.88
CA TYR A 606 16.30 11.76 13.24
C TYR A 606 16.15 13.24 13.56
N ARG A 607 15.63 14.07 12.64
CA ARG A 607 15.30 15.49 12.83
C ARG A 607 16.41 16.30 13.47
N GLY A 608 17.66 16.13 13.03
CA GLY A 608 18.83 16.89 13.47
C GLY A 608 19.49 16.36 14.75
N SER A 609 19.00 15.28 15.37
CA SER A 609 19.68 14.66 16.52
C SER A 609 20.90 13.85 16.13
N VAL A 610 21.07 13.54 14.85
CA VAL A 610 22.29 12.93 14.26
C VAL A 610 22.68 13.71 13.00
N ASN A 611 23.96 13.65 12.66
CA ASN A 611 24.52 14.26 11.44
C ASN A 611 24.51 13.27 10.26
N ARG A 612 24.52 11.97 10.56
CA ARG A 612 24.47 10.86 9.60
C ARG A 612 23.73 9.68 10.18
N ALA A 613 22.86 9.06 9.39
CA ALA A 613 22.24 7.77 9.66
C ALA A 613 22.20 6.97 8.36
N TRP A 614 23.19 6.14 8.16
CA TRP A 614 23.42 5.40 6.95
C TRP A 614 23.47 3.90 7.24
N ARG A 615 22.86 3.08 6.40
CA ARG A 615 22.90 1.62 6.48
C ARG A 615 23.05 1.03 5.09
N ARG A 616 23.89 -0.01 4.99
CA ARG A 616 23.95 -0.88 3.83
C ARG A 616 23.77 -2.33 4.25
N ILE A 617 22.95 -3.07 3.51
CA ILE A 617 22.74 -4.50 3.72
C ILE A 617 23.27 -5.23 2.51
N TYR A 618 24.13 -6.20 2.76
CA TYR A 618 24.67 -7.12 1.77
C TYR A 618 24.02 -8.49 1.98
N PHE A 619 23.53 -9.07 0.92
CA PHE A 619 23.01 -10.44 0.92
C PHE A 619 23.87 -11.29 -0.01
N PHE A 620 24.82 -12.02 0.59
CA PHE A 620 25.58 -13.10 -0.08
C PHE A 620 24.69 -14.32 -0.14
N LYS A 621 24.12 -14.55 -1.29
CA LYS A 621 23.14 -15.62 -1.50
C LYS A 621 23.80 -17.01 -1.49
N PRO A 622 23.11 -18.01 -0.96
CA PRO A 622 21.70 -17.95 -0.56
C PRO A 622 21.43 -17.59 0.91
N ASP A 623 22.45 -17.44 1.79
CA ASP A 623 22.26 -17.63 3.22
C ASP A 623 23.11 -16.76 4.16
N LEU A 624 23.84 -15.74 3.66
CA LEU A 624 24.64 -14.86 4.52
C LEU A 624 24.22 -13.41 4.35
N VAL A 625 23.77 -12.79 5.43
CA VAL A 625 23.37 -11.37 5.47
C VAL A 625 24.34 -10.58 6.35
N MET A 626 24.80 -9.43 5.85
CA MET A 626 25.66 -8.52 6.60
C MET A 626 25.06 -7.12 6.56
N ILE A 627 24.92 -6.48 7.71
CA ILE A 627 24.34 -5.16 7.88
C ILE A 627 25.41 -4.22 8.43
N GLU A 628 25.79 -3.23 7.64
CA GLU A 628 26.73 -2.19 8.00
C GLU A 628 26.00 -0.91 8.38
N ASP A 629 26.25 -0.39 9.58
CA ASP A 629 25.69 0.86 10.09
C ASP A 629 26.79 1.91 10.28
N LYS A 630 26.54 3.12 9.78
CA LYS A 630 27.37 4.29 10.01
C LYS A 630 26.51 5.44 10.53
N MET A 631 26.71 5.79 11.79
CA MET A 631 26.02 6.91 12.43
C MET A 631 27.03 7.95 12.86
N SER A 632 26.62 9.23 12.87
CA SER A 632 27.41 10.30 13.51
C SER A 632 26.52 11.35 14.14
N SER A 633 27.00 11.99 15.19
CA SER A 633 26.33 13.09 15.88
C SER A 633 27.35 14.14 16.37
N SER A 634 26.87 15.37 16.55
CA SER A 634 27.68 16.49 17.07
C SER A 634 28.04 16.36 18.55
N VAL A 635 27.36 15.50 19.28
CA VAL A 635 27.60 15.20 20.69
C VAL A 635 27.82 13.71 20.89
N PRO A 636 28.66 13.29 21.85
CA PRO A 636 28.86 11.87 22.13
C PRO A 636 27.55 11.19 22.54
N ARG A 637 27.28 10.01 21.96
CA ARG A 637 26.07 9.21 22.19
C ARG A 637 26.45 7.81 22.66
N ARG A 638 25.57 7.18 23.41
CA ARG A 638 25.59 5.75 23.63
C ARG A 638 24.70 5.11 22.57
N TRP A 639 25.31 4.56 21.50
CA TRP A 639 24.57 3.99 20.37
C TRP A 639 24.01 2.62 20.72
N GLU A 640 22.87 2.27 20.12
CA GLU A 640 22.14 1.03 20.38
C GLU A 640 21.69 0.43 19.04
N ILE A 641 22.09 -0.82 18.80
CA ILE A 641 21.63 -1.63 17.67
C ILE A 641 20.52 -2.52 18.20
N ASN A 642 19.31 -2.39 17.63
CA ASN A 642 18.13 -3.13 18.06
C ASN A 642 17.87 -4.30 17.12
N LEU A 643 17.64 -5.50 17.67
CA LEU A 643 17.21 -6.69 16.96
C LEU A 643 15.98 -7.29 17.66
N HIS A 644 14.99 -7.70 16.85
CA HIS A 644 13.72 -8.25 17.32
C HIS A 644 13.53 -9.65 16.77
N ALA A 645 13.15 -10.60 17.63
CA ALA A 645 12.97 -12.00 17.28
C ALA A 645 11.76 -12.62 18.01
N ALA A 646 11.23 -13.74 17.49
CA ALA A 646 10.17 -14.49 18.15
C ALA A 646 10.67 -15.23 19.41
N GLU A 647 11.92 -15.67 19.41
CA GLU A 647 12.56 -16.38 20.51
C GLU A 647 13.68 -15.55 21.13
N PRO A 648 14.12 -15.82 22.39
CA PRO A 648 15.23 -15.11 23.01
C PRO A 648 16.49 -15.20 22.16
N LEU A 649 17.17 -14.06 21.95
CA LEU A 649 18.48 -14.04 21.33
C LEU A 649 19.52 -14.63 22.31
N ARG A 650 20.47 -15.40 21.79
CA ARG A 650 21.60 -15.89 22.56
C ARG A 650 22.85 -15.11 22.19
N TRP A 651 23.45 -14.48 23.17
CA TRP A 651 24.69 -13.72 23.00
C TRP A 651 25.72 -14.23 24.00
N ARG A 652 26.80 -14.85 23.53
CA ARG A 652 27.91 -15.37 24.33
C ARG A 652 29.21 -15.20 23.57
N ASP A 653 30.24 -14.73 24.24
CA ASP A 653 31.59 -14.56 23.68
C ASP A 653 31.59 -13.79 22.36
N GLU A 654 30.78 -12.73 22.31
CA GLU A 654 30.55 -11.89 21.14
C GLU A 654 29.96 -12.65 19.93
N GLN A 655 29.30 -13.79 20.14
CA GLN A 655 28.61 -14.56 19.13
C GLN A 655 27.09 -14.51 19.33
N LEU A 656 26.38 -14.29 18.27
CA LEU A 656 24.91 -14.20 18.17
C LEU A 656 24.35 -15.54 17.69
N GLU A 657 23.31 -16.02 18.35
CA GLU A 657 22.37 -17.00 17.83
C GLU A 657 20.96 -16.43 17.85
N VAL A 658 20.23 -16.59 16.76
CA VAL A 658 18.81 -16.22 16.64
C VAL A 658 18.05 -17.39 16.05
N SER A 659 16.84 -17.65 16.56
CA SER A 659 16.00 -18.76 16.10
C SER A 659 14.53 -18.38 16.08
N ASN A 660 13.76 -19.08 15.22
CA ASN A 660 12.32 -19.10 15.23
C ASN A 660 11.86 -20.44 14.61
N GLY A 661 11.40 -21.36 15.45
CA GLY A 661 11.06 -22.72 15.03
C GLY A 661 12.23 -23.43 14.36
N LYS A 662 12.14 -23.74 13.07
CA LYS A 662 13.20 -24.38 12.30
C LYS A 662 14.23 -23.40 11.72
N ALA A 663 13.87 -22.11 11.63
CA ALA A 663 14.77 -21.09 11.13
C ALA A 663 15.82 -20.75 12.18
N LYS A 664 17.09 -20.70 11.78
CA LYS A 664 18.22 -20.39 12.64
C LYS A 664 19.24 -19.52 11.91
N GLY A 665 19.88 -18.62 12.66
CA GLY A 665 21.00 -17.84 12.20
C GLY A 665 22.06 -17.73 13.28
N CYS A 666 23.34 -17.81 12.88
CA CYS A 666 24.51 -17.62 13.73
C CYS A 666 25.28 -16.40 13.23
N GLY A 667 25.98 -15.68 14.11
CA GLY A 667 26.72 -14.52 13.66
C GLY A 667 27.34 -13.72 14.76
N THR A 668 27.43 -12.43 14.57
CA THR A 668 27.95 -11.48 15.58
C THR A 668 27.40 -10.09 15.34
N VAL A 669 27.39 -9.27 16.38
CA VAL A 669 27.23 -7.82 16.28
C VAL A 669 28.56 -7.20 16.75
N TRP A 670 29.17 -6.40 15.90
CA TRP A 670 30.53 -5.91 16.10
C TRP A 670 30.61 -4.39 16.00
N THR A 671 31.41 -3.80 16.91
CA THR A 671 31.90 -2.42 16.81
C THR A 671 33.29 -2.33 17.39
N GLU A 672 34.06 -1.30 17.08
CA GLU A 672 35.40 -1.08 17.63
C GLU A 672 35.39 -0.88 19.16
N SER A 673 34.34 -0.32 19.74
CA SER A 673 34.23 -0.02 21.16
C SER A 673 33.78 -1.21 22.00
N GLY A 674 33.43 -2.34 21.37
CA GLY A 674 32.74 -3.44 22.02
C GLY A 674 31.31 -3.08 22.44
N LEU A 675 30.54 -4.09 22.82
CA LEU A 675 29.12 -3.98 23.09
C LEU A 675 28.75 -4.62 24.42
N ASP A 676 27.80 -3.99 25.10
CA ASP A 676 27.00 -4.62 26.16
C ASP A 676 25.70 -5.11 25.55
N PHE A 677 25.24 -6.29 25.95
CA PHE A 677 24.00 -6.88 25.47
C PHE A 677 22.99 -6.98 26.61
N GLU A 678 21.76 -6.55 26.31
CA GLU A 678 20.59 -6.81 27.15
C GLU A 678 19.42 -7.23 26.26
N GLN A 679 18.47 -7.95 26.83
CA GLN A 679 17.21 -8.26 26.15
C GLN A 679 16.05 -8.28 27.12
N ALA A 680 14.87 -8.00 26.60
CA ALA A 680 13.61 -8.06 27.32
C ALA A 680 12.49 -8.56 26.40
N THR A 681 11.42 -9.04 27.01
CA THR A 681 10.16 -9.23 26.27
C THR A 681 9.58 -7.87 25.87
N GLU A 682 9.02 -7.81 24.67
CA GLU A 682 8.37 -6.60 24.21
C GLU A 682 7.09 -6.29 25.01
N PRO A 683 6.78 -5.00 25.21
CA PRO A 683 5.52 -4.63 25.84
C PRO A 683 4.34 -5.02 24.94
N LEU A 684 3.32 -5.63 25.54
CA LEU A 684 2.09 -5.99 24.84
C LEU A 684 1.05 -4.87 25.00
N PRO A 685 0.19 -4.64 23.99
CA PRO A 685 -0.94 -3.74 24.12
C PRO A 685 -1.99 -4.29 25.09
N LEU A 686 -2.72 -3.40 25.75
CA LEU A 686 -3.79 -3.76 26.70
C LEU A 686 -4.92 -4.58 26.05
N SER A 687 -5.09 -4.47 24.74
CA SER A 687 -6.10 -5.19 23.96
C SER A 687 -5.60 -6.52 23.39
N SER A 688 -4.35 -6.93 23.69
CA SER A 688 -3.83 -8.20 23.15
C SER A 688 -4.69 -9.36 23.61
N SER A 689 -5.15 -10.18 22.66
CA SER A 689 -5.78 -11.46 22.97
C SER A 689 -4.76 -12.36 23.66
N ALA A 690 -5.17 -13.01 24.75
CA ALA A 690 -4.37 -14.05 25.40
C ALA A 690 -3.99 -15.12 24.35
N GLY A 691 -2.71 -15.17 23.93
CA GLY A 691 -2.25 -16.10 22.90
C GLY A 691 -1.22 -15.53 21.93
N ALA A 692 -1.03 -14.21 21.87
CA ALA A 692 0.10 -13.64 21.14
C ALA A 692 1.40 -14.03 21.85
N GLY A 693 2.26 -14.80 21.16
CA GLY A 693 3.55 -15.24 21.71
C GLY A 693 4.41 -14.05 22.13
N ALA A 694 5.15 -14.21 23.21
CA ALA A 694 6.14 -13.21 23.60
C ALA A 694 7.16 -13.00 22.47
N ARG A 695 7.48 -11.73 22.20
CA ARG A 695 8.57 -11.34 21.29
C ARG A 695 9.70 -10.77 22.09
N TRP A 696 10.88 -10.83 21.54
CA TRP A 696 12.10 -10.44 22.24
C TRP A 696 12.78 -9.28 21.53
N HIS A 697 13.15 -8.29 22.33
CA HIS A 697 13.93 -7.14 21.91
C HIS A 697 15.34 -7.26 22.50
N GLY A 698 16.33 -7.52 21.65
CA GLY A 698 17.75 -7.49 21.97
C GLY A 698 18.35 -6.13 21.65
N ILE A 699 19.11 -5.57 22.60
CA ILE A 699 19.77 -4.27 22.50
C ILE A 699 21.27 -4.47 22.65
N PHE A 700 22.02 -4.12 21.62
CA PHE A 700 23.49 -4.11 21.62
C PHE A 700 23.96 -2.66 21.77
N ARG A 701 24.47 -2.33 22.94
CA ARG A 701 24.80 -0.95 23.33
C ARG A 701 26.31 -0.74 23.38
N THR A 702 26.83 0.33 22.77
CA THR A 702 28.26 0.67 22.86
C THR A 702 28.69 0.89 24.30
N ARG A 703 29.87 0.36 24.69
CA ARG A 703 30.39 0.47 26.06
C ARG A 703 30.74 1.91 26.45
N GLY A 704 31.09 2.75 25.46
CA GLY A 704 31.42 4.16 25.62
C GLY A 704 30.46 5.10 24.92
N LEU A 705 30.56 6.38 25.28
CA LEU A 705 29.94 7.49 24.51
C LEU A 705 30.84 7.80 23.31
N MET A 706 30.23 7.89 22.12
CA MET A 706 30.95 8.10 20.84
C MET A 706 30.19 9.09 19.98
N THR A 707 30.91 9.94 19.25
CA THR A 707 30.33 10.82 18.22
C THR A 707 30.06 10.08 16.92
N GLU A 708 30.70 8.94 16.70
CA GLU A 708 30.55 8.09 15.50
C GLU A 708 30.31 6.64 15.91
N LEU A 709 29.45 5.94 15.18
CA LEU A 709 29.27 4.50 15.22
C LEU A 709 29.64 3.93 13.85
N HIS A 710 30.51 2.92 13.85
CA HIS A 710 30.68 2.00 12.74
C HIS A 710 30.45 0.59 13.25
N ALA A 711 29.36 -0.04 12.83
CA ALA A 711 28.95 -1.35 13.31
C ALA A 711 28.71 -2.31 12.16
N LEU A 712 28.92 -3.60 12.42
CA LEU A 712 28.58 -4.67 11.49
C LEU A 712 27.80 -5.78 12.23
N THR A 713 26.59 -6.05 11.75
CA THR A 713 25.82 -7.24 12.16
C THR A 713 25.94 -8.32 11.10
N VAL A 714 26.34 -9.51 11.49
CA VAL A 714 26.47 -10.69 10.61
C VAL A 714 25.42 -11.71 11.01
N VAL A 715 24.67 -12.23 10.03
CA VAL A 715 23.69 -13.32 10.22
C VAL A 715 23.93 -14.37 9.13
N ASP A 716 24.52 -15.49 9.51
CA ASP A 716 24.81 -16.65 8.66
C ASP A 716 23.80 -17.77 8.96
N LEU A 717 22.90 -18.01 8.02
CA LEU A 717 21.82 -19.00 8.16
C LEU A 717 22.31 -20.45 8.01
N ALA A 718 23.50 -20.65 7.44
CA ALA A 718 24.17 -21.94 7.39
C ALA A 718 25.02 -22.24 8.64
N CYS A 719 25.18 -21.26 9.54
CA CYS A 719 26.01 -21.37 10.75
C CYS A 719 27.43 -21.98 10.50
N ARG A 720 28.11 -21.50 9.42
CA ARG A 720 29.38 -22.06 8.89
C ARG A 720 30.50 -22.07 9.94
N ALA A 721 30.51 -21.08 10.80
CA ALA A 721 31.61 -20.92 11.77
C ALA A 721 31.42 -21.69 13.07
N SER A 722 30.44 -22.59 13.15
CA SER A 722 30.08 -23.27 14.42
C SER A 722 29.91 -22.29 15.58
N GLY A 723 29.43 -21.07 15.28
CA GLY A 723 29.20 -19.99 16.23
C GLY A 723 30.37 -19.02 16.41
N ARG A 724 31.47 -19.09 15.64
CA ARG A 724 32.58 -18.13 15.77
C ARG A 724 32.82 -17.34 14.48
N TYR A 725 32.47 -16.04 14.54
CA TYR A 725 32.66 -15.05 13.49
C TYR A 725 33.71 -14.03 13.93
N ILE A 726 34.65 -13.71 13.05
CA ILE A 726 35.71 -12.74 13.33
C ILE A 726 35.58 -11.60 12.32
N VAL A 727 35.36 -10.40 12.84
CA VAL A 727 35.31 -9.17 12.06
C VAL A 727 36.60 -8.40 12.25
N LYS A 728 37.21 -7.97 11.16
CA LYS A 728 38.38 -7.06 11.17
C LYS A 728 38.10 -5.88 10.24
N THR A 729 38.39 -4.67 10.70
CA THR A 729 38.42 -3.49 9.84
C THR A 729 39.50 -3.63 8.78
N ALA A 730 39.21 -3.16 7.58
CA ALA A 730 40.14 -3.05 6.46
C ALA A 730 40.27 -1.57 6.05
N ALA A 731 41.24 -1.23 5.22
CA ALA A 731 41.42 0.13 4.71
C ALA A 731 40.15 0.70 4.03
N GLN A 732 39.34 -0.20 3.46
CA GLN A 732 37.99 0.08 3.02
C GLN A 732 37.10 -1.09 3.47
N GLY A 733 36.06 -0.83 4.30
CA GLY A 733 35.07 -1.81 4.74
C GLY A 733 35.57 -2.83 5.78
N PHE A 734 35.18 -4.08 5.64
CA PHE A 734 35.44 -5.16 6.60
C PHE A 734 35.93 -6.43 5.93
N ASN A 735 36.75 -7.19 6.65
CA ASN A 735 36.99 -8.60 6.38
C ASN A 735 36.26 -9.42 7.45
N VAL A 736 35.40 -10.34 7.02
CA VAL A 736 34.63 -11.22 7.89
C VAL A 736 35.06 -12.66 7.65
N THR A 737 35.54 -13.32 8.68
CA THR A 737 35.87 -14.76 8.67
C THR A 737 34.74 -15.54 9.32
N ALA A 738 34.19 -16.53 8.60
CA ALA A 738 33.16 -17.43 9.06
C ALA A 738 33.63 -18.88 8.85
N GLY A 739 34.23 -19.49 9.86
CA GLY A 739 34.93 -20.80 9.73
C GLY A 739 36.07 -20.73 8.71
N ALA A 740 36.03 -21.53 7.66
CA ALA A 740 37.01 -21.50 6.58
C ALA A 740 36.71 -20.44 5.48
N ALA A 741 35.52 -19.80 5.50
CA ALA A 741 35.12 -18.80 4.52
C ALA A 741 35.55 -17.39 4.94
N ASN A 742 36.00 -16.60 3.96
CA ASN A 742 36.36 -15.20 4.14
C ASN A 742 35.57 -14.33 3.17
N PHE A 743 34.97 -13.28 3.70
CA PHE A 743 34.17 -12.30 2.97
C PHE A 743 34.78 -10.91 3.15
N ARG A 744 34.90 -10.19 2.05
CA ARG A 744 35.35 -8.80 2.07
C ARG A 744 34.18 -7.90 1.69
N LEU A 745 33.85 -6.97 2.55
CA LEU A 745 32.90 -5.88 2.24
C LEU A 745 33.71 -4.70 1.64
N PRO A 746 33.22 -4.11 0.55
CA PRO A 746 33.89 -2.99 -0.12
C PRO A 746 33.80 -1.69 0.68
#